data_8017c1827c4843ddb4423822ec154fd7
#
_entry.id   8017c1827c4843ddb4423822ec154fd7
#
_cell.length_a   1.000
_cell.length_b   1.000
_cell.length_c   1.000
_cell.angle_alpha   90.00
_cell.angle_beta   90.00
_cell.angle_gamma   90.00
#
_symmetry.space_group_name_H-M   'P 1'
#
loop_
_entity.id
_entity.type
_entity.pdbx_description
1 polymer ?
#
loop_
_entity_poly.entity_id
_entity_poly.type
_entity_poly.pdbx_seq_one_letter_code
_entity_poly.pdbx_strand_id
1 'polypeptide(L)'
;MNHVYRLVWNRTMRLWQPVSELAAQSRGGAAPSAVYVAVRWRLHGIAVALGLGLAAWTQTAMAICASNPTQVTCDTPVNPLNPSYTNSQNGLTVTVGAGGTLGVLLGAGGTAMTLRGGNVAVTNQGVIDAFALGSGLSVVSSGLVLGQADGSVPGVSTYTIQNEASGLIGGSGRDIYEAQLANLTGMALSIHNGTGGVTNVTNNGIIRAAPVAYGSRSGADIAAVAIYGGGMVNFTNSSTGTIVGRVAFESAGSLIGHYFRNGGLIDGSVSLGAGSRNTFVAESGSAISATGQTGEMIGVTSVPGLLFARPGTVDGGFGGNNSLVFADTFSRGLLTSVAAGTYLNFNSLTVTGGSWTLLGGPLLPSGSSISLNGGTVLVDASGALGVGQISASGGAIGASAPGVSLGSSFNLVGSGLVVNSAHPLTLSGRLTGSGGLSVRGTQAVSLTGANDYKGDTTVFPLAELVGNASSLQGNIANHGTVTFSGAENGSFNGSLSGSGNLVKQGSGILEVRGLLGHTGSTAIQAGTLQLGPGGVLNSSTSMILSPGATLDLGESPNQSLGGLSGTGGTVTLGANTLSLFNQNDAVFGGVIQGSGGLIKNGLQTQTLTGRSTFSGGVNIVAGRLALGTGSSLAASSVITVGTQGTFDISAASNMELATLNGSGGNVALGANTLTLGSGNYGGVIAGTGGLTKNTAGSLVLNGENSYTGATRVAGGAQ
;
A
#
# COMPACT_ATOMS: atom_id res chain seq x y z
N MET A 1 39.47 -1.39 9.12
CA MET A 1 39.73 -0.58 7.91
C MET A 1 38.37 -0.15 7.37
N ASN A 2 38.06 1.13 7.44
CA ASN A 2 36.81 1.68 6.90
C ASN A 2 36.95 1.72 5.38
N HIS A 3 36.13 0.94 4.69
CA HIS A 3 36.01 1.07 3.24
C HIS A 3 35.11 2.27 2.94
N VAL A 4 35.66 3.29 2.31
CA VAL A 4 34.92 4.45 1.81
C VAL A 4 34.42 4.13 0.40
N TYR A 5 33.13 4.24 0.18
CA TYR A 5 32.49 4.08 -1.12
C TYR A 5 31.82 5.39 -1.51
N ARG A 6 31.88 5.73 -2.80
CA ARG A 6 31.07 6.81 -3.37
C ARG A 6 30.02 6.25 -4.32
N LEU A 7 28.89 6.91 -4.42
CA LEU A 7 27.86 6.57 -5.38
C LEU A 7 28.16 7.22 -6.73
N VAL A 8 28.14 6.43 -7.79
CA VAL A 8 28.30 6.91 -9.16
C VAL A 8 27.06 6.54 -9.96
N TRP A 9 26.52 7.51 -10.71
CA TRP A 9 25.37 7.28 -11.57
C TRP A 9 25.76 6.44 -12.79
N ASN A 10 25.20 5.25 -12.89
CA ASN A 10 25.38 4.40 -14.06
C ASN A 10 24.32 4.76 -15.11
N ARG A 11 24.75 5.41 -16.19
CA ARG A 11 23.87 5.87 -17.29
C ARG A 11 23.22 4.72 -18.06
N THR A 12 23.85 3.57 -18.12
CA THR A 12 23.35 2.39 -18.83
C THR A 12 22.25 1.69 -18.03
N MET A 13 22.44 1.57 -16.72
CA MET A 13 21.48 0.92 -15.83
C MET A 13 20.50 1.91 -15.15
N ARG A 14 20.71 3.21 -15.34
CA ARG A 14 19.88 4.30 -14.75
C ARG A 14 19.71 4.19 -13.22
N LEU A 15 20.77 3.81 -12.52
CA LEU A 15 20.78 3.71 -11.06
C LEU A 15 22.12 4.15 -10.46
N TRP A 16 22.11 4.47 -9.17
CA TRP A 16 23.31 4.79 -8.40
C TRP A 16 23.98 3.52 -7.91
N GLN A 17 25.26 3.36 -8.23
CA GLN A 17 26.06 2.23 -7.79
C GLN A 17 27.18 2.68 -6.84
N PRO A 18 27.41 1.95 -5.72
CA PRO A 18 28.59 2.17 -4.89
C PRO A 18 29.85 1.67 -5.60
N VAL A 19 30.84 2.53 -5.71
CA VAL A 19 32.17 2.18 -6.22
C VAL A 19 33.25 2.49 -5.18
N SER A 20 34.26 1.62 -5.06
CA SER A 20 35.38 1.83 -4.16
C SER A 20 36.29 2.96 -4.70
N GLU A 21 36.78 3.83 -3.82
CA GLU A 21 37.69 4.93 -4.20
C GLU A 21 39.03 4.47 -4.83
N LEU A 22 39.41 3.22 -4.63
CA LEU A 22 40.63 2.66 -5.23
C LEU A 22 40.55 2.44 -6.75
N ALA A 23 39.39 2.61 -7.38
CA ALA A 23 39.18 2.45 -8.81
C ALA A 23 39.44 3.73 -9.64
N ALA A 24 39.89 4.82 -9.01
CA ALA A 24 39.92 6.15 -9.65
C ALA A 24 41.30 6.61 -10.15
N GLN A 25 42.30 5.74 -10.26
CA GLN A 25 43.61 6.13 -10.84
C GLN A 25 43.97 5.22 -12.01
N SER A 26 43.37 5.46 -13.17
CA SER A 26 44.03 5.22 -14.47
C SER A 26 43.47 6.20 -15.49
N ARG A 27 44.25 7.23 -15.83
CA ARG A 27 44.07 8.08 -17.00
C ARG A 27 44.51 7.34 -18.23
N GLY A 28 43.69 7.27 -19.26
CA GLY A 28 44.13 6.93 -20.62
C GLY A 28 43.15 6.01 -21.35
N GLY A 29 42.44 6.56 -22.28
CA GLY A 29 41.58 6.16 -23.34
C GLY A 29 41.46 4.66 -23.69
N ALA A 30 40.21 4.21 -23.68
CA ALA A 30 39.49 3.35 -24.62
C ALA A 30 38.25 2.82 -23.92
N ALA A 31 37.16 2.66 -24.64
CA ALA A 31 35.88 2.21 -24.12
C ALA A 31 36.02 0.86 -23.39
N PRO A 32 35.43 0.68 -22.20
CA PRO A 32 35.43 -0.63 -21.56
C PRO A 32 34.33 -1.51 -22.19
N SER A 33 34.78 -2.51 -22.91
CA SER A 33 34.04 -3.71 -23.19
C SER A 33 33.66 -4.41 -21.88
N ALA A 34 32.46 -5.01 -21.86
CA ALA A 34 31.90 -5.75 -20.76
C ALA A 34 32.90 -6.70 -20.09
N VAL A 35 33.12 -6.56 -18.80
CA VAL A 35 33.93 -7.53 -18.03
C VAL A 35 33.02 -8.72 -17.73
N TYR A 36 33.07 -9.73 -18.57
CA TYR A 36 32.77 -11.09 -18.20
C TYR A 36 33.82 -11.55 -17.20
N VAL A 37 33.43 -12.00 -16.02
CA VAL A 37 34.30 -12.79 -15.17
C VAL A 37 34.48 -14.16 -15.84
N ALA A 38 35.41 -14.20 -16.80
CA ALA A 38 35.92 -15.47 -17.31
C ALA A 38 36.87 -16.01 -16.25
N VAL A 39 36.50 -17.08 -15.59
CA VAL A 39 37.48 -17.95 -14.91
C VAL A 39 38.40 -18.46 -15.98
N ARG A 40 39.57 -17.83 -16.08
CA ARG A 40 40.65 -18.28 -16.98
C ARG A 40 41.19 -19.60 -16.42
N TRP A 41 40.76 -20.70 -16.98
CA TRP A 41 41.57 -21.91 -16.99
C TRP A 41 42.77 -21.65 -17.90
N ARG A 42 43.98 -21.69 -17.35
CA ARG A 42 45.20 -21.71 -18.15
C ARG A 42 45.20 -23.01 -18.94
N LEU A 43 44.92 -22.94 -20.24
CA LEU A 43 45.28 -23.97 -21.20
C LEU A 43 46.80 -23.94 -21.32
N HIS A 44 47.45 -24.85 -20.61
CA HIS A 44 48.77 -25.29 -21.04
C HIS A 44 48.51 -26.31 -22.15
N GLY A 45 49.13 -26.06 -23.30
CA GLY A 45 49.00 -26.84 -24.50
C GLY A 45 49.25 -28.33 -24.24
N ILE A 46 48.29 -29.13 -24.61
CA ILE A 46 48.47 -30.56 -24.85
C ILE A 46 48.47 -30.72 -26.36
N ALA A 47 49.69 -30.79 -26.91
CA ALA A 47 49.90 -31.32 -28.24
C ALA A 47 49.37 -32.75 -28.26
N VAL A 48 48.44 -33.04 -29.18
CA VAL A 48 47.96 -34.39 -29.44
C VAL A 48 49.15 -35.16 -30.07
N ALA A 49 49.85 -35.92 -29.25
CA ALA A 49 50.68 -37.00 -29.72
C ALA A 49 49.83 -38.28 -29.74
N LEU A 50 49.25 -38.61 -30.89
CA LEU A 50 48.80 -39.97 -31.17
C LEU A 50 50.08 -40.81 -31.32
N GLY A 51 50.44 -41.51 -30.25
CA GLY A 51 51.57 -42.41 -30.23
C GLY A 51 51.42 -43.39 -29.08
N LEU A 52 50.90 -44.56 -29.39
CA LEU A 52 51.11 -45.86 -28.75
C LEU A 52 51.75 -45.86 -27.35
N GLY A 53 50.93 -46.05 -26.35
CA GLY A 53 51.35 -46.39 -25.00
C GLY A 53 50.19 -47.11 -24.29
N LEU A 54 49.85 -48.35 -24.72
CA LEU A 54 49.10 -49.30 -23.95
C LEU A 54 49.92 -49.73 -22.74
N ALA A 55 49.87 -48.97 -21.67
CA ALA A 55 50.27 -49.43 -20.35
C ALA A 55 49.05 -49.46 -19.48
N ALA A 56 48.73 -50.62 -19.03
CA ALA A 56 47.60 -51.03 -18.20
C ALA A 56 47.25 -50.05 -17.08
N TRP A 57 46.20 -49.29 -17.30
CA TRP A 57 45.34 -48.83 -16.21
C TRP A 57 44.05 -49.64 -16.27
N THR A 58 44.05 -50.76 -15.58
CA THR A 58 42.82 -51.43 -15.17
C THR A 58 42.20 -50.58 -14.07
N GLN A 59 41.76 -49.37 -14.40
CA GLN A 59 40.66 -48.78 -13.67
C GLN A 59 39.40 -49.42 -14.23
N THR A 60 38.79 -50.28 -13.43
CA THR A 60 37.39 -50.64 -13.60
C THR A 60 36.67 -49.37 -14.00
N ALA A 61 36.05 -49.37 -15.20
CA ALA A 61 35.17 -48.31 -15.65
C ALA A 61 34.09 -48.18 -14.60
N MET A 62 34.28 -47.29 -13.63
CA MET A 62 33.25 -46.99 -12.64
C MET A 62 32.07 -46.40 -13.39
N ALA A 63 30.93 -47.04 -13.30
CA ALA A 63 29.67 -46.49 -13.79
C ALA A 63 29.52 -45.09 -13.16
N ILE A 64 29.14 -44.09 -13.94
CA ILE A 64 28.84 -42.71 -13.46
C ILE A 64 27.85 -42.73 -12.31
N CYS A 65 26.94 -43.73 -12.33
CA CYS A 65 25.91 -43.91 -11.32
C CYS A 65 25.96 -45.37 -10.84
N ALA A 66 26.04 -45.55 -9.54
CA ALA A 66 25.86 -46.84 -8.90
C ALA A 66 24.34 -47.14 -8.78
N SER A 67 23.88 -48.28 -9.22
CA SER A 67 22.46 -48.68 -9.18
C SER A 67 22.23 -49.85 -8.27
N ASN A 68 21.30 -49.75 -7.36
CA ASN A 68 20.66 -50.86 -6.62
C ASN A 68 19.18 -50.91 -7.08
N PRO A 69 18.42 -51.99 -6.95
CA PRO A 69 17.19 -52.18 -7.74
C PRO A 69 16.24 -50.98 -7.88
N THR A 70 16.15 -50.09 -6.89
CA THR A 70 15.29 -48.89 -6.93
C THR A 70 16.02 -47.59 -6.56
N GLN A 71 17.31 -47.67 -6.25
CA GLN A 71 18.12 -46.49 -5.87
C GLN A 71 19.30 -46.33 -6.80
N VAL A 72 19.52 -45.10 -7.26
CA VAL A 72 20.60 -44.74 -8.14
C VAL A 72 21.35 -43.54 -7.53
N THR A 73 22.65 -43.68 -7.36
CA THR A 73 23.50 -42.61 -6.83
C THR A 73 24.60 -42.27 -7.83
N CYS A 74 24.73 -40.98 -8.18
CA CYS A 74 25.70 -40.46 -9.11
C CYS A 74 26.57 -39.43 -8.37
N ASP A 75 27.68 -39.88 -7.75
CA ASP A 75 28.53 -39.04 -6.88
C ASP A 75 29.92 -38.75 -7.50
N THR A 76 30.21 -39.32 -8.67
CA THR A 76 31.53 -39.18 -9.29
C THR A 76 31.57 -38.08 -10.36
N PRO A 77 32.72 -37.44 -10.57
CA PRO A 77 32.91 -36.56 -11.72
C PRO A 77 32.61 -37.27 -13.03
N VAL A 78 32.21 -36.51 -14.04
CA VAL A 78 31.82 -37.06 -15.34
C VAL A 78 32.89 -38.00 -15.93
N ASN A 79 32.43 -39.20 -16.37
CA ASN A 79 33.26 -40.08 -17.15
C ASN A 79 33.24 -39.68 -18.63
N PRO A 80 34.35 -39.21 -19.23
CA PRO A 80 34.37 -38.75 -20.61
C PRO A 80 33.94 -39.81 -21.64
N LEU A 81 34.07 -41.09 -21.32
CA LEU A 81 33.76 -42.18 -22.23
C LEU A 81 32.26 -42.60 -22.15
N ASN A 82 31.61 -42.28 -21.03
CA ASN A 82 30.17 -42.59 -20.83
C ASN A 82 29.56 -41.47 -19.95
N PRO A 83 29.34 -40.28 -20.50
CA PRO A 83 28.96 -39.09 -19.72
C PRO A 83 27.47 -39.01 -19.34
N SER A 84 26.61 -39.84 -19.96
CA SER A 84 25.18 -39.82 -19.79
C SER A 84 24.64 -41.04 -19.02
N TYR A 85 23.45 -40.90 -18.46
CA TYR A 85 22.75 -42.00 -17.76
C TYR A 85 21.34 -42.22 -18.30
N THR A 86 20.99 -43.47 -18.58
CA THR A 86 19.65 -43.85 -19.03
C THR A 86 19.14 -45.04 -18.23
N ASN A 87 17.88 -44.96 -17.75
CA ASN A 87 17.20 -46.02 -17.04
C ASN A 87 15.70 -46.02 -17.37
N SER A 88 15.07 -47.19 -17.45
CA SER A 88 13.66 -47.35 -17.78
C SER A 88 12.84 -48.02 -16.67
N GLN A 89 13.41 -48.24 -15.49
CA GLN A 89 12.79 -48.89 -14.37
C GLN A 89 11.78 -47.96 -13.67
N ASN A 90 10.65 -48.48 -13.23
CA ASN A 90 9.67 -47.78 -12.44
C ASN A 90 10.09 -47.65 -10.96
N GLY A 91 9.63 -46.61 -10.28
CA GLY A 91 9.84 -46.43 -8.85
C GLY A 91 11.27 -46.05 -8.46
N LEU A 92 12.05 -45.48 -9.38
CA LEU A 92 13.44 -45.09 -9.11
C LEU A 92 13.52 -43.88 -8.19
N THR A 93 14.45 -43.96 -7.25
CA THR A 93 14.98 -42.77 -6.53
C THR A 93 16.41 -42.52 -7.01
N VAL A 94 16.62 -41.38 -7.64
CA VAL A 94 17.90 -40.98 -8.22
C VAL A 94 18.48 -39.81 -7.43
N THR A 95 19.72 -39.96 -6.96
CA THR A 95 20.44 -38.88 -6.29
C THR A 95 21.70 -38.53 -7.09
N VAL A 96 21.82 -37.27 -7.52
CA VAL A 96 23.05 -36.72 -8.06
C VAL A 96 23.68 -35.90 -6.93
N GLY A 97 24.73 -36.45 -6.34
CA GLY A 97 25.42 -35.79 -5.21
C GLY A 97 26.23 -34.58 -5.64
N ALA A 98 26.73 -33.80 -4.69
CA ALA A 98 27.43 -32.53 -4.95
C ALA A 98 28.68 -32.70 -5.85
N GLY A 99 29.32 -33.87 -5.86
CA GLY A 99 30.44 -34.20 -6.76
C GLY A 99 30.01 -34.81 -8.08
N GLY A 100 28.72 -35.18 -8.21
CA GLY A 100 28.19 -35.84 -9.39
C GLY A 100 28.04 -34.90 -10.59
N THR A 101 28.48 -35.37 -11.75
CA THR A 101 28.32 -34.61 -12.99
C THR A 101 27.94 -35.55 -14.13
N LEU A 102 26.83 -35.22 -14.79
CA LEU A 102 26.35 -35.89 -15.98
C LEU A 102 26.27 -34.90 -17.15
N GLY A 103 26.59 -35.41 -18.35
CA GLY A 103 26.63 -34.56 -19.53
C GLY A 103 26.50 -35.31 -20.82
N VAL A 104 26.82 -34.63 -21.92
CA VAL A 104 26.89 -35.22 -23.26
C VAL A 104 28.30 -34.99 -23.81
N LEU A 105 28.91 -35.99 -24.47
CA LEU A 105 30.26 -35.85 -25.00
C LEU A 105 30.34 -34.69 -26.01
N LEU A 106 31.11 -33.66 -25.69
CA LEU A 106 31.37 -32.48 -26.52
C LEU A 106 30.09 -31.81 -27.09
N GLY A 107 28.94 -31.99 -26.47
CA GLY A 107 27.69 -31.48 -27.02
C GLY A 107 27.26 -32.12 -28.34
N ALA A 108 27.62 -33.41 -28.57
CA ALA A 108 27.44 -34.10 -29.84
C ALA A 108 25.98 -34.57 -30.13
N GLY A 109 25.00 -34.02 -29.43
CA GLY A 109 23.60 -34.47 -29.47
C GLY A 109 23.30 -35.58 -28.48
N GLY A 110 22.20 -35.49 -27.77
CA GLY A 110 21.80 -36.48 -26.78
C GLY A 110 21.16 -35.88 -25.52
N THR A 111 21.15 -36.67 -24.45
CA THR A 111 20.56 -36.30 -23.17
C THR A 111 21.49 -36.66 -22.04
N ALA A 112 21.76 -35.77 -21.12
CA ALA A 112 22.64 -36.02 -19.97
C ALA A 112 22.03 -37.10 -19.03
N MET A 113 20.73 -37.01 -18.75
CA MET A 113 20.01 -38.02 -17.98
C MET A 113 18.64 -38.30 -18.57
N THR A 114 18.34 -39.58 -18.85
CA THR A 114 17.03 -40.06 -19.35
C THR A 114 16.46 -41.09 -18.42
N LEU A 115 15.28 -40.83 -17.85
CA LEU A 115 14.56 -41.72 -16.95
C LEU A 115 13.16 -41.99 -17.53
N ARG A 116 12.98 -43.18 -18.11
CA ARG A 116 11.76 -43.56 -18.86
C ARG A 116 10.70 -44.26 -18.01
N GLY A 117 11.02 -44.67 -16.79
CA GLY A 117 10.08 -45.33 -15.89
C GLY A 117 9.08 -44.37 -15.27
N GLY A 118 7.96 -44.92 -14.77
CA GLY A 118 6.99 -44.19 -13.98
C GLY A 118 7.39 -44.05 -12.50
N ASN A 119 6.80 -43.13 -11.76
CA ASN A 119 6.98 -42.92 -10.32
C ASN A 119 8.47 -42.70 -9.92
N VAL A 120 9.12 -41.75 -10.57
CA VAL A 120 10.55 -41.47 -10.38
C VAL A 120 10.74 -40.23 -9.52
N ALA A 121 11.66 -40.31 -8.56
CA ALA A 121 12.14 -39.18 -7.75
C ALA A 121 13.60 -38.87 -8.08
N VAL A 122 13.92 -37.60 -8.35
CA VAL A 122 15.28 -37.10 -8.64
C VAL A 122 15.64 -36.03 -7.64
N THR A 123 16.76 -36.22 -6.92
CA THR A 123 17.39 -35.19 -6.09
C THR A 123 18.72 -34.80 -6.72
N ASN A 124 18.87 -33.56 -7.14
CA ASN A 124 20.08 -33.07 -7.77
C ASN A 124 20.80 -32.05 -6.87
N GLN A 125 21.97 -32.41 -6.38
CA GLN A 125 22.91 -31.51 -5.67
C GLN A 125 24.14 -31.18 -6.53
N GLY A 126 24.30 -31.88 -7.66
CA GLY A 126 25.40 -31.78 -8.60
C GLY A 126 25.03 -31.14 -9.92
N VAL A 127 25.54 -31.68 -11.01
CA VAL A 127 25.37 -31.16 -12.36
C VAL A 127 24.75 -32.18 -13.29
N ILE A 128 23.60 -31.86 -13.86
CA ILE A 128 22.96 -32.55 -14.99
C ILE A 128 22.93 -31.54 -16.14
N ASP A 129 24.03 -31.39 -16.88
CA ASP A 129 24.13 -30.35 -17.90
C ASP A 129 24.63 -30.94 -19.23
N ALA A 130 23.87 -30.72 -20.27
CA ALA A 130 24.23 -31.12 -21.63
C ALA A 130 25.68 -30.66 -22.04
N PHE A 131 26.18 -29.60 -21.48
CA PHE A 131 27.50 -29.05 -21.76
C PHE A 131 28.54 -29.25 -20.66
N ALA A 132 28.28 -30.13 -19.70
CA ALA A 132 29.27 -30.37 -18.62
C ALA A 132 30.65 -30.76 -19.13
N LEU A 133 30.76 -31.33 -20.34
CA LEU A 133 32.03 -31.70 -21.02
C LEU A 133 32.47 -30.73 -22.14
N GLY A 134 31.84 -29.57 -22.25
CA GLY A 134 32.13 -28.57 -23.25
C GLY A 134 31.12 -28.52 -24.42
N SER A 135 31.12 -27.39 -25.14
CA SER A 135 30.17 -27.08 -26.22
C SER A 135 30.76 -27.24 -27.64
N GLY A 136 31.76 -28.12 -27.82
CA GLY A 136 32.60 -28.13 -29.04
C GLY A 136 31.89 -28.42 -30.36
N LEU A 137 30.75 -29.11 -30.37
CA LEU A 137 30.07 -29.48 -31.62
C LEU A 137 28.72 -28.76 -31.82
N SER A 138 28.29 -27.90 -30.91
CA SER A 138 27.08 -27.05 -31.03
C SER A 138 25.81 -27.79 -31.48
N VAL A 139 25.64 -29.05 -31.06
CA VAL A 139 24.48 -29.87 -31.42
C VAL A 139 23.45 -29.79 -30.27
N VAL A 140 22.17 -29.78 -30.62
CA VAL A 140 21.06 -29.72 -29.68
C VAL A 140 21.12 -30.89 -28.69
N SER A 141 21.26 -30.62 -27.40
CA SER A 141 21.42 -31.61 -26.33
C SER A 141 20.60 -31.24 -25.11
N SER A 142 19.90 -32.24 -24.53
CA SER A 142 19.00 -32.06 -23.39
C SER A 142 19.69 -32.37 -22.06
N GLY A 143 19.23 -31.76 -20.98
CA GLY A 143 19.67 -32.04 -19.62
C GLY A 143 18.97 -33.27 -19.03
N LEU A 144 17.87 -33.07 -18.34
CA LEU A 144 17.06 -34.14 -17.69
C LEU A 144 15.77 -34.38 -18.46
N VAL A 145 15.56 -35.63 -18.87
CA VAL A 145 14.33 -36.08 -19.54
C VAL A 145 13.68 -37.19 -18.72
N LEU A 146 12.38 -37.01 -18.36
CA LEU A 146 11.57 -37.98 -17.66
C LEU A 146 10.37 -38.41 -18.51
N GLY A 147 10.00 -39.70 -18.39
CA GLY A 147 8.92 -40.28 -19.16
C GLY A 147 9.35 -40.71 -20.56
N GLN A 148 8.40 -41.22 -21.34
CA GLN A 148 8.71 -41.76 -22.69
C GLN A 148 8.46 -40.67 -23.74
N ALA A 149 9.49 -40.37 -24.54
CA ALA A 149 9.40 -39.41 -25.64
C ALA A 149 8.72 -40.00 -26.92
N ASP A 150 8.42 -41.29 -26.94
CA ASP A 150 7.86 -42.03 -28.11
C ASP A 150 6.33 -42.03 -28.18
N GLY A 151 5.66 -41.29 -27.28
CA GLY A 151 4.20 -41.21 -27.24
C GLY A 151 3.53 -42.41 -26.54
N SER A 152 4.29 -43.43 -26.10
CA SER A 152 3.74 -44.42 -25.21
C SER A 152 3.63 -43.80 -23.80
N VAL A 153 2.40 -43.44 -23.40
CA VAL A 153 2.12 -42.82 -22.13
C VAL A 153 2.43 -43.82 -21.02
N PRO A 154 3.40 -43.58 -20.12
CA PRO A 154 3.41 -44.35 -18.88
C PRO A 154 2.05 -44.08 -18.23
N GLY A 155 1.43 -45.12 -17.69
CA GLY A 155 0.21 -44.94 -16.90
C GLY A 155 0.39 -43.79 -15.88
N VAL A 156 -0.67 -43.37 -15.22
CA VAL A 156 -0.65 -42.30 -14.19
C VAL A 156 0.60 -42.40 -13.32
N SER A 157 1.49 -41.43 -13.44
CA SER A 157 2.82 -41.44 -12.77
C SER A 157 2.98 -40.22 -11.84
N THR A 158 3.73 -40.42 -10.76
CA THR A 158 4.20 -39.30 -9.92
C THR A 158 5.69 -39.09 -10.18
N TYR A 159 6.03 -37.93 -10.71
CA TYR A 159 7.42 -37.47 -10.82
C TYR A 159 7.71 -36.44 -9.75
N THR A 160 8.87 -36.56 -9.08
CA THR A 160 9.34 -35.60 -8.08
C THR A 160 10.77 -35.20 -8.41
N ILE A 161 10.99 -33.94 -8.67
CA ILE A 161 12.30 -33.35 -8.98
C ILE A 161 12.66 -32.31 -7.93
N GLN A 162 13.75 -32.56 -7.21
CA GLN A 162 14.31 -31.66 -6.22
C GLN A 162 15.68 -31.21 -6.72
N ASN A 163 15.76 -30.00 -7.25
CA ASN A 163 17.04 -29.37 -7.63
C ASN A 163 17.51 -28.51 -6.45
N GLU A 164 18.51 -28.97 -5.73
CA GLU A 164 19.02 -28.34 -4.52
C GLU A 164 19.82 -27.07 -4.83
N ALA A 165 20.16 -26.29 -3.80
CA ALA A 165 20.81 -24.97 -3.97
C ALA A 165 22.15 -25.02 -4.76
N SER A 166 22.87 -26.16 -4.69
CA SER A 166 24.08 -26.40 -5.49
C SER A 166 23.80 -27.05 -6.84
N GLY A 167 22.53 -27.47 -7.08
CA GLY A 167 22.15 -28.23 -8.26
C GLY A 167 22.04 -27.38 -9.51
N LEU A 168 22.59 -27.89 -10.62
CA LEU A 168 22.43 -27.33 -11.95
C LEU A 168 21.75 -28.35 -12.87
N ILE A 169 20.67 -27.94 -13.54
CA ILE A 169 20.05 -28.68 -14.65
C ILE A 169 20.18 -27.78 -15.89
N GLY A 170 20.91 -28.25 -16.89
CA GLY A 170 21.25 -27.46 -18.07
C GLY A 170 20.95 -28.19 -19.38
N GLY A 171 20.39 -27.47 -20.36
CA GLY A 171 20.22 -27.92 -21.74
C GLY A 171 20.90 -26.97 -22.71
N SER A 172 21.10 -27.40 -23.96
CA SER A 172 21.70 -26.53 -25.01
C SER A 172 20.75 -25.41 -25.41
N GLY A 173 19.47 -25.54 -25.10
CA GLY A 173 18.44 -24.71 -25.70
C GLY A 173 18.37 -24.88 -27.22
N ARG A 174 17.27 -24.46 -27.79
CA ARG A 174 17.11 -24.37 -29.23
C ARG A 174 16.59 -23.00 -29.57
N ASP A 175 17.11 -22.40 -30.63
CA ASP A 175 16.53 -21.19 -31.17
C ASP A 175 15.11 -21.50 -31.66
N ILE A 176 14.11 -20.98 -30.95
CA ILE A 176 12.71 -21.22 -31.22
C ILE A 176 12.22 -20.54 -32.50
N TYR A 177 13.01 -19.66 -33.10
CA TYR A 177 12.66 -18.95 -34.33
C TYR A 177 13.10 -19.71 -35.61
N GLU A 178 13.98 -20.71 -35.48
CA GLU A 178 14.29 -21.59 -36.61
C GLU A 178 13.19 -22.66 -36.75
N ALA A 179 12.13 -22.32 -37.45
CA ALA A 179 11.01 -23.18 -37.80
C ALA A 179 10.39 -23.90 -36.57
N GLN A 180 9.33 -23.31 -36.02
CA GLN A 180 8.37 -23.97 -35.12
C GLN A 180 8.95 -25.20 -34.46
N LEU A 181 9.23 -25.14 -33.17
CA LEU A 181 9.85 -26.24 -32.42
C LEU A 181 9.29 -27.61 -32.88
N ALA A 182 10.00 -28.27 -33.76
CA ALA A 182 9.52 -29.53 -34.32
C ALA A 182 9.51 -30.65 -33.27
N ASN A 183 10.34 -30.53 -32.24
CA ASN A 183 10.43 -31.47 -31.14
C ASN A 183 11.00 -30.80 -29.87
N LEU A 184 10.85 -31.48 -28.72
CA LEU A 184 11.29 -30.98 -27.39
C LEU A 184 12.74 -31.37 -27.06
N THR A 185 13.64 -31.39 -28.04
CA THR A 185 15.06 -31.59 -27.81
C THR A 185 15.75 -30.29 -27.40
N GLY A 186 16.79 -30.38 -26.59
CA GLY A 186 17.58 -29.26 -26.14
C GLY A 186 17.12 -28.61 -24.83
N MET A 187 16.01 -29.04 -24.25
CA MET A 187 15.53 -28.52 -22.98
C MET A 187 16.47 -28.88 -21.82
N ALA A 188 16.58 -27.99 -20.84
CA ALA A 188 17.20 -28.31 -19.57
C ALA A 188 16.38 -29.41 -18.84
N LEU A 189 15.07 -29.25 -18.80
CA LEU A 189 14.12 -30.17 -18.18
C LEU A 189 12.97 -30.47 -19.14
N SER A 190 12.78 -31.74 -19.51
CA SER A 190 11.64 -32.19 -20.30
C SER A 190 10.94 -33.37 -19.59
N ILE A 191 9.63 -33.25 -19.34
CA ILE A 191 8.86 -34.25 -18.63
C ILE A 191 7.59 -34.59 -19.39
N HIS A 192 7.42 -35.85 -19.73
CA HIS A 192 6.17 -36.40 -20.27
C HIS A 192 5.43 -37.16 -19.16
N ASN A 193 4.25 -36.64 -18.78
CA ASN A 193 3.39 -37.28 -17.79
C ASN A 193 1.94 -37.24 -18.24
N GLY A 194 1.31 -38.41 -18.35
CA GLY A 194 -0.05 -38.54 -18.87
C GLY A 194 -1.12 -37.96 -17.97
N THR A 195 -2.31 -37.77 -18.54
CA THR A 195 -3.50 -37.31 -17.83
C THR A 195 -3.76 -38.12 -16.55
N GLY A 196 -3.95 -37.39 -15.42
CA GLY A 196 -4.09 -37.99 -14.08
C GLY A 196 -2.76 -38.16 -13.35
N GLY A 197 -1.61 -38.00 -14.02
CA GLY A 197 -0.31 -37.97 -13.38
C GLY A 197 -0.03 -36.67 -12.67
N VAL A 198 0.94 -36.69 -11.74
CA VAL A 198 1.37 -35.52 -10.97
C VAL A 198 2.88 -35.32 -11.12
N THR A 199 3.28 -34.12 -11.47
CA THR A 199 4.69 -33.72 -11.54
C THR A 199 4.98 -32.66 -10.50
N ASN A 200 5.85 -32.94 -9.55
CA ASN A 200 6.30 -32.01 -8.52
C ASN A 200 7.74 -31.60 -8.81
N VAL A 201 7.98 -30.31 -9.00
CA VAL A 201 9.32 -29.74 -9.22
C VAL A 201 9.61 -28.69 -8.16
N THR A 202 10.72 -28.85 -7.45
CA THR A 202 11.26 -27.85 -6.55
C THR A 202 12.65 -27.45 -7.04
N ASN A 203 12.81 -26.18 -7.38
CA ASN A 203 14.08 -25.62 -7.81
C ASN A 203 14.64 -24.67 -6.76
N ASN A 204 15.67 -25.11 -6.05
CA ASN A 204 16.45 -24.29 -5.13
C ASN A 204 17.78 -23.83 -5.78
N GLY A 205 18.17 -24.43 -6.90
CA GLY A 205 19.40 -24.22 -7.66
C GLY A 205 19.14 -23.52 -8.98
N ILE A 206 19.81 -23.97 -10.03
CA ILE A 206 19.76 -23.37 -11.36
C ILE A 206 19.16 -24.36 -12.36
N ILE A 207 18.16 -23.90 -13.11
CA ILE A 207 17.68 -24.53 -14.34
C ILE A 207 17.91 -23.56 -15.47
N ARG A 208 18.71 -23.96 -16.49
CA ARG A 208 19.06 -23.03 -17.56
C ARG A 208 19.07 -23.67 -18.94
N ALA A 209 18.66 -22.91 -19.94
CA ALA A 209 19.05 -23.15 -21.31
C ALA A 209 20.32 -22.34 -21.61
N ALA A 210 21.39 -23.04 -22.04
CA ALA A 210 22.60 -22.37 -22.51
C ALA A 210 22.45 -22.10 -24.01
N PRO A 211 22.60 -20.85 -24.51
CA PRO A 211 22.52 -20.56 -25.92
C PRO A 211 23.65 -21.30 -26.67
N VAL A 212 23.29 -22.20 -27.54
CA VAL A 212 24.23 -22.66 -28.57
C VAL A 212 24.50 -21.47 -29.47
N ALA A 213 25.74 -21.29 -29.94
CA ALA A 213 26.23 -20.13 -30.65
C ALA A 213 25.53 -19.81 -31.98
N TYR A 214 24.21 -19.56 -31.92
CA TYR A 214 23.40 -19.02 -33.00
C TYR A 214 23.01 -17.59 -32.68
N GLY A 215 23.81 -16.66 -33.13
CA GLY A 215 23.48 -15.24 -33.10
C GLY A 215 23.31 -14.67 -31.68
N SER A 216 23.20 -13.40 -31.56
CA SER A 216 23.17 -12.56 -30.35
C SER A 216 21.95 -12.68 -29.42
N ARG A 217 21.32 -13.85 -29.25
CA ARG A 217 20.15 -14.03 -28.40
C ARG A 217 20.51 -14.41 -26.98
N SER A 218 19.76 -13.84 -26.01
CA SER A 218 19.93 -14.13 -24.59
C SER A 218 19.31 -15.47 -24.20
N GLY A 219 19.80 -16.08 -23.11
CA GLY A 219 19.21 -17.30 -22.55
C GLY A 219 17.72 -17.17 -22.23
N ALA A 220 17.24 -15.96 -21.94
CA ALA A 220 15.83 -15.67 -21.66
C ALA A 220 14.88 -16.03 -22.81
N ASP A 221 15.35 -15.99 -24.05
CA ASP A 221 14.55 -16.27 -25.24
C ASP A 221 14.44 -17.76 -25.59
N ILE A 222 15.19 -18.63 -24.90
CA ILE A 222 15.35 -20.02 -25.26
C ILE A 222 14.45 -20.89 -24.38
N ALA A 223 13.83 -21.93 -24.95
CA ALA A 223 13.04 -22.88 -24.18
C ALA A 223 13.94 -23.71 -23.24
N ALA A 224 13.65 -23.65 -21.94
CA ALA A 224 14.40 -24.35 -20.89
C ALA A 224 13.63 -25.50 -20.28
N VAL A 225 12.33 -25.37 -20.06
CA VAL A 225 11.50 -26.36 -19.40
C VAL A 225 10.25 -26.63 -20.21
N ALA A 226 9.96 -27.89 -20.47
CA ALA A 226 8.72 -28.35 -21.09
C ALA A 226 8.13 -29.52 -20.28
N ILE A 227 6.88 -29.37 -19.82
CA ILE A 227 6.13 -30.44 -19.13
C ILE A 227 4.83 -30.66 -19.86
N TYR A 228 4.60 -31.89 -20.36
CA TYR A 228 3.50 -32.20 -21.28
C TYR A 228 2.92 -33.57 -21.03
N GLY A 229 1.84 -33.93 -21.73
CA GLY A 229 1.09 -35.19 -21.60
C GLY A 229 -0.22 -35.06 -20.81
N GLY A 230 -0.58 -33.86 -20.37
CA GLY A 230 -1.85 -33.57 -19.70
C GLY A 230 -1.89 -33.87 -18.18
N GLY A 231 -0.77 -34.23 -17.57
CA GLY A 231 -0.64 -34.39 -16.12
C GLY A 231 -0.58 -33.05 -15.37
N MET A 232 -0.97 -33.03 -14.10
CA MET A 232 -0.90 -31.84 -13.25
C MET A 232 0.56 -31.53 -12.87
N VAL A 233 0.91 -30.25 -12.83
CA VAL A 233 2.24 -29.76 -12.44
C VAL A 233 2.14 -28.88 -11.21
N ASN A 234 2.96 -29.21 -10.21
CA ASN A 234 3.27 -28.36 -9.06
C ASN A 234 4.74 -27.93 -9.17
N PHE A 235 4.98 -26.70 -9.56
CA PHE A 235 6.33 -26.17 -9.73
C PHE A 235 6.61 -25.09 -8.70
N THR A 236 7.69 -25.25 -7.94
CA THR A 236 8.18 -24.24 -7.00
C THR A 236 9.59 -23.83 -7.38
N ASN A 237 9.76 -22.59 -7.80
CA ASN A 237 11.05 -21.92 -7.88
C ASN A 237 11.25 -21.17 -6.57
N SER A 238 12.11 -21.70 -5.70
CA SER A 238 12.29 -21.15 -4.36
C SER A 238 13.02 -19.80 -4.39
N SER A 239 13.22 -19.25 -3.22
CA SER A 239 13.90 -17.97 -3.08
C SER A 239 15.36 -17.93 -3.54
N THR A 240 16.02 -19.06 -3.62
CA THR A 240 17.38 -19.23 -4.14
C THR A 240 17.37 -19.74 -5.57
N GLY A 241 16.21 -20.19 -6.05
CA GLY A 241 16.05 -20.79 -7.36
C GLY A 241 16.19 -19.76 -8.50
N THR A 242 16.93 -20.14 -9.52
CA THR A 242 17.09 -19.36 -10.76
C THR A 242 16.68 -20.20 -11.95
N ILE A 243 15.85 -19.65 -12.82
CA ILE A 243 15.49 -20.22 -14.11
C ILE A 243 15.93 -19.24 -15.19
N VAL A 244 16.72 -19.72 -16.16
CA VAL A 244 17.11 -18.93 -17.33
C VAL A 244 16.54 -19.62 -18.57
N GLY A 245 15.56 -18.97 -19.18
CA GLY A 245 14.85 -19.46 -20.35
C GLY A 245 13.35 -19.57 -20.13
N ARG A 246 12.64 -20.00 -21.17
CA ARG A 246 11.17 -20.11 -21.17
C ARG A 246 10.72 -21.42 -20.59
N VAL A 247 9.68 -21.37 -19.78
CA VAL A 247 8.98 -22.52 -19.16
C VAL A 247 7.59 -22.65 -19.79
N ALA A 248 7.22 -23.86 -20.19
CA ALA A 248 5.88 -24.13 -20.70
C ALA A 248 5.31 -25.46 -20.17
N PHE A 249 4.03 -25.42 -19.83
CA PHE A 249 3.23 -26.58 -19.48
C PHE A 249 2.11 -26.77 -20.51
N GLU A 250 1.83 -28.01 -20.86
CA GLU A 250 0.63 -28.35 -21.64
C GLU A 250 -0.59 -28.36 -20.70
N SER A 251 -1.79 -28.11 -21.24
CA SER A 251 -3.04 -28.10 -20.46
C SER A 251 -3.25 -29.37 -19.65
N ALA A 252 -3.59 -29.22 -18.36
CA ALA A 252 -4.02 -30.33 -17.49
C ALA A 252 -5.53 -30.63 -17.59
N GLY A 253 -6.24 -29.99 -18.53
CA GLY A 253 -7.68 -30.10 -18.69
C GLY A 253 -8.48 -29.04 -17.90
N SER A 254 -9.76 -28.92 -18.20
CA SER A 254 -10.61 -27.80 -17.74
C SER A 254 -10.95 -27.80 -16.25
N LEU A 255 -10.86 -28.93 -15.58
CA LEU A 255 -11.22 -29.08 -14.15
C LEU A 255 -10.01 -29.06 -13.21
N ILE A 256 -8.81 -29.27 -13.75
CA ILE A 256 -7.55 -29.35 -13.02
C ILE A 256 -6.65 -28.25 -13.57
N GLY A 257 -5.82 -27.65 -12.74
CA GLY A 257 -4.88 -26.63 -13.15
C GLY A 257 -3.48 -26.93 -12.65
N HIS A 258 -2.54 -26.21 -13.22
CA HIS A 258 -1.17 -26.22 -12.73
C HIS A 258 -1.00 -25.20 -11.60
N TYR A 259 -0.07 -25.50 -10.72
CA TYR A 259 0.38 -24.62 -9.66
C TYR A 259 1.85 -24.23 -9.91
N PHE A 260 2.11 -22.95 -10.04
CA PHE A 260 3.48 -22.42 -10.13
C PHE A 260 3.71 -21.39 -9.06
N ARG A 261 4.73 -21.59 -8.25
CA ARG A 261 5.16 -20.62 -7.24
C ARG A 261 6.56 -20.13 -7.57
N ASN A 262 6.72 -18.80 -7.68
CA ASN A 262 8.00 -18.15 -7.90
C ASN A 262 8.41 -17.32 -6.69
N GLY A 263 9.47 -17.74 -6.00
CA GLY A 263 10.14 -16.99 -4.94
C GLY A 263 11.52 -16.47 -5.34
N GLY A 264 12.03 -16.90 -6.51
CA GLY A 264 13.37 -16.58 -7.01
C GLY A 264 13.36 -15.75 -8.29
N LEU A 265 14.37 -15.97 -9.11
CA LEU A 265 14.53 -15.29 -10.39
C LEU A 265 14.08 -16.19 -11.53
N ILE A 266 13.29 -15.65 -12.45
CA ILE A 266 13.04 -16.23 -13.77
C ILE A 266 13.48 -15.19 -14.81
N ASP A 267 14.60 -15.45 -15.50
CA ASP A 267 15.01 -14.67 -16.67
C ASP A 267 14.51 -15.39 -17.92
N GLY A 268 13.30 -15.08 -18.32
CA GLY A 268 12.56 -15.80 -19.36
C GLY A 268 11.06 -15.58 -19.25
N SER A 269 10.28 -16.66 -19.36
CA SER A 269 8.83 -16.64 -19.26
C SER A 269 8.25 -17.90 -18.65
N VAL A 270 6.97 -17.86 -18.26
CA VAL A 270 6.19 -19.03 -17.83
C VAL A 270 4.88 -19.06 -18.59
N SER A 271 4.50 -20.23 -19.13
CA SER A 271 3.20 -20.50 -19.70
C SER A 271 2.58 -21.71 -19.01
N LEU A 272 1.38 -21.57 -18.48
CA LEU A 272 0.72 -22.58 -17.66
C LEU A 272 -0.30 -23.43 -18.45
N GLY A 273 -0.31 -23.33 -19.78
CA GLY A 273 -1.23 -24.11 -20.62
C GLY A 273 -2.65 -23.55 -20.66
N ALA A 274 -3.29 -23.71 -21.83
CA ALA A 274 -4.62 -23.17 -22.10
C ALA A 274 -5.74 -24.06 -21.48
N GLY A 275 -6.92 -23.44 -21.24
CA GLY A 275 -8.13 -24.15 -20.85
C GLY A 275 -8.13 -24.79 -19.45
N SER A 276 -7.18 -24.48 -18.60
CA SER A 276 -7.01 -25.04 -17.23
C SER A 276 -7.40 -24.03 -16.16
N ARG A 277 -7.39 -24.44 -14.87
CA ARG A 277 -7.57 -23.58 -13.70
C ARG A 277 -6.23 -23.37 -13.01
N ASN A 278 -5.38 -22.60 -13.69
CA ASN A 278 -3.99 -22.45 -13.25
C ASN A 278 -3.87 -21.43 -12.12
N THR A 279 -2.89 -21.66 -11.25
CA THR A 279 -2.53 -20.73 -10.18
C THR A 279 -1.04 -20.39 -10.28
N PHE A 280 -0.77 -19.09 -10.39
CA PHE A 280 0.58 -18.57 -10.25
C PHE A 280 0.72 -17.76 -8.96
N VAL A 281 1.70 -18.12 -8.14
CA VAL A 281 2.03 -17.41 -6.90
C VAL A 281 3.34 -16.67 -7.11
N ALA A 282 3.29 -15.35 -7.08
CA ALA A 282 4.46 -14.49 -7.02
C ALA A 282 4.77 -14.16 -5.56
N GLU A 283 5.99 -14.46 -5.11
CA GLU A 283 6.47 -14.11 -3.78
C GLU A 283 7.15 -12.74 -3.78
N SER A 284 7.03 -12.03 -2.68
CA SER A 284 7.72 -10.76 -2.47
C SER A 284 9.23 -10.92 -2.70
N GLY A 285 9.83 -10.05 -3.50
CA GLY A 285 11.23 -10.12 -3.91
C GLY A 285 11.55 -11.10 -5.03
N SER A 286 10.57 -11.81 -5.58
CA SER A 286 10.76 -12.59 -6.81
C SER A 286 10.80 -11.69 -8.05
N ALA A 287 11.43 -12.16 -9.11
CA ALA A 287 11.54 -11.41 -10.36
C ALA A 287 11.19 -12.26 -11.58
N ILE A 288 10.50 -11.64 -12.52
CA ILE A 288 10.35 -12.10 -13.89
C ILE A 288 11.07 -11.06 -14.76
N SER A 289 12.11 -11.44 -15.46
CA SER A 289 12.91 -10.56 -16.30
C SER A 289 13.03 -11.10 -17.72
N ALA A 290 13.45 -10.25 -18.62
CA ALA A 290 13.80 -10.61 -19.99
C ALA A 290 15.11 -9.92 -20.36
N THR A 291 16.22 -10.58 -20.07
CA THR A 291 17.52 -10.07 -20.43
C THR A 291 17.75 -10.30 -21.92
N GLY A 292 17.56 -9.29 -22.73
CA GLY A 292 17.75 -9.36 -24.17
C GLY A 292 16.53 -8.92 -24.97
N GLN A 293 15.96 -9.76 -25.82
CA GLN A 293 14.95 -9.37 -26.81
C GLN A 293 13.52 -9.70 -26.38
N THR A 294 12.57 -8.86 -26.79
CA THR A 294 11.13 -9.14 -26.73
C THR A 294 10.78 -10.12 -27.86
N GLY A 295 10.75 -11.41 -27.56
CA GLY A 295 10.31 -12.42 -28.49
C GLY A 295 8.78 -12.60 -28.53
N GLU A 296 8.28 -13.36 -29.49
CA GLU A 296 6.88 -13.72 -29.62
C GLU A 296 6.50 -14.98 -28.82
N MET A 297 5.22 -15.29 -28.69
CA MET A 297 4.73 -16.56 -28.19
C MET A 297 4.98 -17.65 -29.24
N ILE A 298 5.46 -18.80 -28.82
CA ILE A 298 5.86 -19.88 -29.74
C ILE A 298 5.23 -21.20 -29.34
N GLY A 299 4.62 -21.85 -30.33
CA GLY A 299 4.05 -23.20 -30.21
C GLY A 299 5.05 -24.29 -30.57
N VAL A 300 4.79 -25.50 -30.06
CA VAL A 300 5.53 -26.72 -30.38
C VAL A 300 4.68 -27.57 -31.32
N THR A 301 5.18 -27.85 -32.54
CA THR A 301 4.41 -28.58 -33.56
C THR A 301 4.17 -30.04 -33.19
N SER A 302 5.10 -30.68 -32.49
CA SER A 302 4.98 -32.05 -32.02
C SER A 302 4.07 -32.25 -30.81
N VAL A 303 3.74 -31.16 -30.09
CA VAL A 303 2.85 -31.14 -28.94
C VAL A 303 1.88 -29.95 -29.09
N PRO A 304 0.80 -30.15 -29.86
CA PRO A 304 -0.20 -29.10 -30.06
C PRO A 304 -0.79 -28.66 -28.73
N GLY A 305 -0.74 -27.34 -28.43
CA GLY A 305 -1.20 -26.79 -27.14
C GLY A 305 -0.10 -26.46 -26.16
N LEU A 306 1.13 -26.91 -26.37
CA LEU A 306 2.28 -26.45 -25.61
C LEU A 306 2.80 -25.13 -26.21
N LEU A 307 2.64 -24.05 -25.49
CA LEU A 307 2.97 -22.69 -25.90
C LEU A 307 3.98 -22.09 -24.94
N PHE A 308 5.06 -21.52 -25.48
CA PHE A 308 6.03 -20.73 -24.70
C PHE A 308 5.67 -19.24 -24.78
N ALA A 309 5.35 -18.64 -23.68
CA ALA A 309 5.07 -17.20 -23.59
C ALA A 309 6.31 -16.36 -23.96
N ARG A 310 6.10 -15.10 -24.33
CA ARG A 310 7.21 -14.18 -24.62
C ARG A 310 8.02 -13.88 -23.33
N PRO A 311 9.32 -13.62 -23.43
CA PRO A 311 10.14 -13.31 -22.27
C PRO A 311 9.61 -12.11 -21.47
N GLY A 312 9.83 -12.13 -20.15
CA GLY A 312 9.35 -11.13 -19.23
C GLY A 312 7.86 -11.27 -18.87
N THR A 313 7.19 -12.34 -19.29
CA THR A 313 5.77 -12.55 -19.01
C THR A 313 5.46 -13.90 -18.35
N VAL A 314 4.35 -13.92 -17.64
CA VAL A 314 3.70 -15.14 -17.12
C VAL A 314 2.32 -15.21 -17.74
N ASP A 315 2.06 -16.28 -18.48
CA ASP A 315 0.77 -16.54 -19.13
C ASP A 315 0.02 -17.62 -18.36
N GLY A 316 -1.13 -17.26 -17.78
CA GLY A 316 -2.01 -18.19 -17.09
C GLY A 316 -2.69 -19.19 -18.02
N GLY A 317 -2.68 -18.94 -19.33
CA GLY A 317 -3.31 -19.78 -20.36
C GLY A 317 -4.69 -19.28 -20.80
N PHE A 318 -4.86 -19.15 -22.11
CA PHE A 318 -6.10 -18.68 -22.71
C PHE A 318 -7.28 -19.60 -22.43
N GLY A 319 -8.46 -19.05 -22.17
CA GLY A 319 -9.71 -19.78 -21.96
C GLY A 319 -9.83 -20.51 -20.62
N GLY A 320 -8.85 -20.34 -19.71
CA GLY A 320 -8.88 -20.84 -18.35
C GLY A 320 -9.52 -19.87 -17.36
N ASN A 321 -9.79 -20.36 -16.13
CA ASN A 321 -10.14 -19.53 -14.98
C ASN A 321 -8.93 -19.46 -14.04
N ASN A 322 -7.98 -18.60 -14.37
CA ASN A 322 -6.65 -18.57 -13.78
C ASN A 322 -6.54 -17.55 -12.65
N SER A 323 -5.79 -17.93 -11.62
CA SER A 323 -5.59 -17.16 -10.39
C SER A 323 -4.15 -16.68 -10.28
N LEU A 324 -3.96 -15.39 -10.05
CA LEU A 324 -2.70 -14.77 -9.66
C LEU A 324 -2.73 -14.50 -8.16
N VAL A 325 -1.68 -14.89 -7.45
CA VAL A 325 -1.55 -14.65 -6.01
C VAL A 325 -0.26 -13.89 -5.75
N PHE A 326 -0.37 -12.77 -5.04
CA PHE A 326 0.77 -12.05 -4.50
C PHE A 326 0.93 -12.39 -3.02
N ALA A 327 2.08 -12.95 -2.65
CA ALA A 327 2.34 -13.50 -1.33
C ALA A 327 3.69 -13.05 -0.76
N ASP A 328 3.87 -13.20 0.53
CA ASP A 328 5.16 -13.05 1.22
C ASP A 328 5.31 -14.13 2.29
N THR A 329 5.26 -15.39 1.86
CA THR A 329 5.37 -16.52 2.79
C THR A 329 6.79 -16.69 3.34
N PHE A 330 7.77 -16.06 2.73
CA PHE A 330 9.16 -16.03 3.22
C PHE A 330 9.44 -14.84 4.15
N SER A 331 8.44 -13.99 4.42
CA SER A 331 8.53 -12.81 5.32
C SER A 331 9.72 -11.91 5.00
N ARG A 332 9.98 -11.71 3.71
CA ARG A 332 11.13 -10.91 3.24
C ARG A 332 10.91 -9.41 3.36
N GLY A 333 9.65 -8.97 3.38
CA GLY A 333 9.29 -7.55 3.43
C GLY A 333 9.83 -6.71 2.26
N LEU A 334 10.20 -7.35 1.14
CA LEU A 334 10.78 -6.68 -0.01
C LEU A 334 9.68 -6.02 -0.85
N LEU A 335 9.98 -4.83 -1.36
CA LEU A 335 9.13 -4.15 -2.33
C LEU A 335 9.34 -4.78 -3.72
N THR A 336 8.26 -5.26 -4.33
CA THR A 336 8.28 -5.86 -5.66
C THR A 336 7.51 -5.00 -6.64
N SER A 337 8.15 -4.57 -7.71
CA SER A 337 7.51 -3.79 -8.78
C SER A 337 7.03 -4.72 -9.89
N VAL A 338 5.79 -4.50 -10.33
CA VAL A 338 5.13 -5.29 -11.38
C VAL A 338 4.63 -4.34 -12.46
N ALA A 339 5.14 -4.50 -13.66
CA ALA A 339 4.69 -3.72 -14.82
C ALA A 339 3.38 -4.28 -15.40
N ALA A 340 2.56 -3.41 -15.95
CA ALA A 340 1.41 -3.82 -16.76
C ALA A 340 1.86 -4.76 -17.90
N GLY A 341 1.10 -5.84 -18.12
CA GLY A 341 1.41 -6.84 -19.15
C GLY A 341 2.45 -7.90 -18.75
N THR A 342 2.95 -7.90 -17.50
CA THR A 342 3.76 -9.00 -16.97
C THR A 342 2.94 -10.28 -16.80
N TYR A 343 1.70 -10.17 -16.33
CA TYR A 343 0.79 -11.29 -16.10
C TYR A 343 -0.36 -11.27 -17.10
N LEU A 344 -0.47 -12.34 -17.89
CA LEU A 344 -1.42 -12.47 -19.00
C LEU A 344 -2.42 -13.59 -18.71
N ASN A 345 -3.67 -13.42 -19.15
CA ASN A 345 -4.73 -14.44 -19.06
C ASN A 345 -5.04 -14.91 -17.63
N PHE A 346 -4.94 -14.01 -16.65
CA PHE A 346 -5.43 -14.22 -15.29
C PHE A 346 -6.79 -13.52 -15.11
N ASN A 347 -7.71 -14.18 -14.39
CA ASN A 347 -9.07 -13.71 -14.14
C ASN A 347 -9.26 -13.20 -12.71
N SER A 348 -8.32 -13.51 -11.83
CA SER A 348 -8.33 -13.06 -10.44
C SER A 348 -6.93 -12.72 -9.93
N LEU A 349 -6.88 -11.72 -9.04
CA LEU A 349 -5.71 -11.39 -8.22
C LEU A 349 -6.09 -11.50 -6.75
N THR A 350 -5.32 -12.24 -5.99
CA THR A 350 -5.42 -12.26 -4.52
C THR A 350 -4.10 -11.80 -3.93
N VAL A 351 -4.13 -10.74 -3.14
CA VAL A 351 -2.96 -10.27 -2.39
C VAL A 351 -3.09 -10.76 -0.95
N THR A 352 -2.19 -11.63 -0.53
CA THR A 352 -2.19 -12.22 0.81
C THR A 352 -1.06 -11.68 1.70
N GLY A 353 -0.05 -11.05 1.11
CA GLY A 353 1.11 -10.52 1.83
C GLY A 353 2.06 -9.76 0.92
N GLY A 354 3.13 -9.23 1.50
CA GLY A 354 4.20 -8.51 0.80
C GLY A 354 3.86 -7.05 0.47
N SER A 355 4.82 -6.40 -0.17
CA SER A 355 4.68 -5.02 -0.65
C SER A 355 4.89 -4.98 -2.17
N TRP A 356 3.87 -4.52 -2.88
CA TRP A 356 3.79 -4.58 -4.34
C TRP A 356 3.56 -3.18 -4.91
N THR A 357 4.33 -2.80 -5.92
CA THR A 357 4.07 -1.59 -6.71
C THR A 357 3.62 -1.98 -8.10
N LEU A 358 2.40 -1.60 -8.47
CA LEU A 358 1.85 -1.79 -9.81
C LEU A 358 2.20 -0.58 -10.66
N LEU A 359 2.84 -0.83 -11.81
CA LEU A 359 3.35 0.21 -12.71
C LEU A 359 2.54 0.25 -14.01
N GLY A 360 2.07 1.45 -14.34
CA GLY A 360 1.38 1.73 -15.60
C GLY A 360 -0.11 1.36 -15.59
N GLY A 361 -0.58 0.71 -16.65
CA GLY A 361 -1.99 0.37 -16.87
C GLY A 361 -2.51 -0.78 -15.99
N PRO A 362 -3.74 -1.26 -16.28
CA PRO A 362 -4.35 -2.32 -15.49
C PRO A 362 -3.52 -3.62 -15.55
N LEU A 363 -3.33 -4.22 -14.38
CA LEU A 363 -2.59 -5.47 -14.25
C LEU A 363 -3.38 -6.65 -14.86
N LEU A 364 -4.70 -6.65 -14.72
CA LEU A 364 -5.60 -7.70 -15.19
C LEU A 364 -6.62 -7.16 -16.18
N PRO A 365 -7.21 -8.02 -17.03
CA PRO A 365 -8.31 -7.65 -17.92
C PRO A 365 -9.51 -7.08 -17.16
N SER A 366 -10.34 -6.29 -17.85
CA SER A 366 -11.60 -5.79 -17.30
C SER A 366 -12.52 -6.95 -16.90
N GLY A 367 -13.18 -6.83 -15.75
CA GLY A 367 -14.05 -7.87 -15.19
C GLY A 367 -13.35 -8.91 -14.33
N SER A 368 -12.03 -8.84 -14.18
CA SER A 368 -11.29 -9.69 -13.24
C SER A 368 -11.64 -9.33 -11.79
N SER A 369 -11.59 -10.32 -10.90
CA SER A 369 -11.78 -10.12 -9.45
C SER A 369 -10.46 -9.80 -8.77
N ILE A 370 -10.49 -8.83 -7.85
CA ILE A 370 -9.32 -8.47 -7.04
C ILE A 370 -9.69 -8.59 -5.56
N SER A 371 -8.84 -9.28 -4.78
CA SER A 371 -9.00 -9.47 -3.34
C SER A 371 -7.75 -9.01 -2.61
N LEU A 372 -7.89 -8.02 -1.74
CA LEU A 372 -6.83 -7.50 -0.88
C LEU A 372 -7.04 -8.07 0.53
N ASN A 373 -6.49 -9.26 0.80
CA ASN A 373 -6.65 -9.97 2.07
C ASN A 373 -5.49 -9.71 3.04
N GLY A 374 -4.44 -9.07 2.58
CA GLY A 374 -3.24 -8.71 3.33
C GLY A 374 -2.24 -8.00 2.45
N GLY A 375 -1.05 -7.68 2.98
CA GLY A 375 0.00 -6.98 2.26
C GLY A 375 -0.35 -5.55 1.88
N THR A 376 0.51 -4.95 1.08
CA THR A 376 0.38 -3.56 0.60
C THR A 376 0.49 -3.51 -0.92
N VAL A 377 -0.46 -2.85 -1.57
CA VAL A 377 -0.43 -2.56 -3.00
C VAL A 377 -0.28 -1.05 -3.21
N LEU A 378 0.82 -0.63 -3.79
CA LEU A 378 1.06 0.73 -4.23
C LEU A 378 0.79 0.83 -5.74
N VAL A 379 0.16 1.90 -6.17
CA VAL A 379 -0.16 2.11 -7.59
C VAL A 379 0.42 3.45 -8.06
N ASP A 380 0.99 3.46 -9.24
CA ASP A 380 1.54 4.69 -9.85
C ASP A 380 0.57 5.38 -10.81
N ALA A 381 -0.52 4.71 -11.17
CA ALA A 381 -1.51 5.20 -12.11
C ALA A 381 -2.94 4.88 -11.68
N SER A 382 -3.87 5.75 -12.03
CA SER A 382 -5.29 5.64 -11.67
C SER A 382 -5.98 4.38 -12.23
N GLY A 383 -5.47 3.83 -13.34
CA GLY A 383 -6.00 2.62 -13.97
C GLY A 383 -5.38 1.30 -13.54
N ALA A 384 -4.37 1.31 -12.66
CA ALA A 384 -3.56 0.12 -12.35
C ALA A 384 -4.36 -1.08 -11.82
N LEU A 385 -5.47 -0.83 -11.12
CA LEU A 385 -6.37 -1.88 -10.59
C LEU A 385 -7.58 -2.16 -11.51
N GLY A 386 -7.67 -1.52 -12.68
CA GLY A 386 -8.83 -1.63 -13.55
C GLY A 386 -10.09 -0.95 -12.98
N VAL A 387 -11.27 -1.32 -13.51
CA VAL A 387 -12.57 -0.69 -13.18
C VAL A 387 -13.53 -1.61 -12.43
N GLY A 388 -13.09 -2.78 -11.99
CA GLY A 388 -13.91 -3.78 -11.28
C GLY A 388 -14.15 -3.45 -9.80
N GLN A 389 -14.98 -4.28 -9.15
CA GLN A 389 -15.14 -4.26 -7.70
C GLN A 389 -13.97 -4.99 -7.04
N ILE A 390 -13.35 -4.36 -6.05
CA ILE A 390 -12.25 -4.91 -5.26
C ILE A 390 -12.78 -5.32 -3.89
N SER A 391 -12.52 -6.54 -3.46
CA SER A 391 -12.80 -6.99 -2.10
C SER A 391 -11.59 -6.69 -1.20
N ALA A 392 -11.80 -6.01 -0.08
CA ALA A 392 -10.73 -5.70 0.88
C ALA A 392 -11.03 -6.27 2.26
N SER A 393 -10.13 -7.12 2.75
CA SER A 393 -10.24 -7.81 4.06
C SER A 393 -8.93 -7.68 4.86
N GLY A 394 -8.46 -6.45 5.05
CA GLY A 394 -7.23 -6.15 5.81
C GLY A 394 -6.02 -5.80 4.97
N GLY A 395 -6.10 -5.86 3.64
CA GLY A 395 -5.03 -5.40 2.76
C GLY A 395 -4.91 -3.88 2.73
N ALA A 396 -3.72 -3.40 2.40
CA ALA A 396 -3.40 -1.99 2.31
C ALA A 396 -3.27 -1.51 0.86
N ILE A 397 -3.67 -0.25 0.60
CA ILE A 397 -3.50 0.41 -0.69
C ILE A 397 -2.87 1.79 -0.51
N GLY A 398 -2.11 2.24 -1.49
CA GLY A 398 -1.53 3.58 -1.53
C GLY A 398 -1.11 4.01 -2.93
N ALA A 399 -0.80 5.29 -3.10
CA ALA A 399 -0.21 5.84 -4.31
C ALA A 399 1.32 5.88 -4.20
N SER A 400 2.02 5.42 -5.22
CA SER A 400 3.48 5.54 -5.37
C SER A 400 3.89 6.74 -6.24
N ALA A 401 2.91 7.41 -6.85
CA ALA A 401 3.09 8.61 -7.67
C ALA A 401 2.01 9.66 -7.35
N PRO A 402 2.26 10.93 -7.62
CA PRO A 402 1.25 11.99 -7.43
C PRO A 402 0.10 11.88 -8.45
N GLY A 403 -1.07 12.41 -8.09
CA GLY A 403 -2.23 12.52 -8.98
C GLY A 403 -3.03 11.22 -9.20
N VAL A 404 -2.79 10.20 -8.40
CA VAL A 404 -3.54 8.94 -8.49
C VAL A 404 -4.96 9.10 -7.95
N SER A 405 -5.94 8.72 -8.78
CA SER A 405 -7.35 8.65 -8.42
C SER A 405 -7.94 7.29 -8.82
N LEU A 406 -8.35 6.49 -7.85
CA LEU A 406 -8.89 5.16 -8.07
C LEU A 406 -10.40 5.21 -8.21
N GLY A 407 -10.90 4.91 -9.41
CA GLY A 407 -12.32 4.81 -9.72
C GLY A 407 -12.95 3.45 -9.39
N SER A 408 -12.17 2.47 -9.02
CA SER A 408 -12.65 1.13 -8.62
C SER A 408 -13.48 1.21 -7.35
N SER A 409 -14.57 0.45 -7.30
CA SER A 409 -15.37 0.29 -6.08
C SER A 409 -14.74 -0.72 -5.15
N PHE A 410 -14.83 -0.49 -3.84
CA PHE A 410 -14.32 -1.43 -2.84
C PHE A 410 -15.45 -1.99 -2.00
N ASN A 411 -15.48 -3.31 -1.84
CA ASN A 411 -16.30 -4.02 -0.88
C ASN A 411 -15.44 -4.35 0.35
N LEU A 412 -15.66 -3.64 1.44
CA LEU A 412 -14.92 -3.80 2.69
C LEU A 412 -15.53 -4.94 3.50
N VAL A 413 -14.73 -5.95 3.80
CA VAL A 413 -15.14 -7.12 4.59
C VAL A 413 -14.12 -7.38 5.70
N GLY A 414 -14.48 -8.13 6.73
CA GLY A 414 -13.57 -8.44 7.82
C GLY A 414 -12.95 -7.19 8.44
N SER A 415 -11.63 -7.08 8.44
CA SER A 415 -10.89 -5.92 8.96
C SER A 415 -10.88 -4.70 8.02
N GLY A 416 -11.52 -4.79 6.85
CA GLY A 416 -11.70 -3.67 5.94
C GLY A 416 -10.48 -3.32 5.09
N LEU A 417 -10.35 -2.03 4.77
CA LEU A 417 -9.28 -1.49 3.93
C LEU A 417 -8.34 -0.61 4.74
N VAL A 418 -7.04 -0.80 4.56
CA VAL A 418 -6.03 0.14 5.05
C VAL A 418 -5.58 1.02 3.88
N VAL A 419 -5.56 2.34 4.09
CA VAL A 419 -4.95 3.28 3.15
C VAL A 419 -3.68 3.82 3.78
N ASN A 420 -2.54 3.55 3.14
CA ASN A 420 -1.22 4.03 3.57
C ASN A 420 -0.44 4.48 2.34
N SER A 421 -0.41 5.77 2.11
CA SER A 421 0.01 6.34 0.82
C SER A 421 1.26 7.20 0.97
N ALA A 422 2.18 7.10 0.00
CA ALA A 422 3.36 7.95 -0.10
C ALA A 422 3.06 9.30 -0.79
N HIS A 423 1.96 9.36 -1.54
CA HIS A 423 1.45 10.57 -2.22
C HIS A 423 -0.04 10.73 -1.95
N PRO A 424 -0.63 11.93 -2.15
CA PRO A 424 -2.07 12.11 -2.04
C PRO A 424 -2.82 11.11 -2.92
N LEU A 425 -3.84 10.45 -2.34
CA LEU A 425 -4.63 9.42 -3.01
C LEU A 425 -6.11 9.79 -2.97
N THR A 426 -6.77 9.75 -4.14
CA THR A 426 -8.21 9.89 -4.23
C THR A 426 -8.86 8.51 -4.47
N LEU A 427 -9.82 8.14 -3.62
CA LEU A 427 -10.72 7.03 -3.84
C LEU A 427 -12.05 7.59 -4.34
N SER A 428 -12.24 7.57 -5.66
CA SER A 428 -13.44 8.11 -6.30
C SER A 428 -14.52 7.06 -6.53
N GLY A 429 -14.17 5.78 -6.45
CA GLY A 429 -15.12 4.67 -6.44
C GLY A 429 -15.87 4.57 -5.10
N ARG A 430 -17.01 3.87 -5.14
CA ARG A 430 -17.84 3.66 -3.95
C ARG A 430 -17.22 2.63 -3.00
N LEU A 431 -17.19 2.94 -1.71
CA LEU A 431 -16.85 2.01 -0.64
C LEU A 431 -18.13 1.44 -0.04
N THR A 432 -18.25 0.12 0.02
CA THR A 432 -19.42 -0.63 0.52
C THR A 432 -18.99 -1.71 1.50
N GLY A 433 -19.94 -2.46 2.06
CA GLY A 433 -19.66 -3.65 2.88
C GLY A 433 -19.68 -3.40 4.38
N SER A 434 -19.34 -4.44 5.15
CA SER A 434 -19.40 -4.44 6.62
C SER A 434 -18.07 -4.09 7.30
N GLY A 435 -16.96 -4.11 6.56
CA GLY A 435 -15.64 -3.77 7.08
C GLY A 435 -15.43 -2.25 7.24
N GLY A 436 -14.39 -1.86 7.97
CA GLY A 436 -14.04 -0.47 8.23
C GLY A 436 -12.97 0.08 7.30
N LEU A 437 -12.63 1.36 7.50
CA LEU A 437 -11.57 2.06 6.79
C LEU A 437 -10.51 2.54 7.78
N SER A 438 -9.25 2.25 7.52
CA SER A 438 -8.11 2.76 8.30
C SER A 438 -7.25 3.67 7.43
N VAL A 439 -7.07 4.91 7.81
CA VAL A 439 -6.24 5.89 7.08
C VAL A 439 -4.97 6.15 7.87
N ARG A 440 -3.82 5.91 7.24
CA ARG A 440 -2.47 6.01 7.82
C ARG A 440 -1.56 6.83 6.92
N GLY A 441 -0.38 7.19 7.44
CA GLY A 441 0.61 7.97 6.70
C GLY A 441 0.42 9.47 6.88
N THR A 442 1.16 10.27 6.12
CA THR A 442 1.19 11.73 6.23
C THR A 442 0.56 12.44 5.03
N GLN A 443 0.10 11.67 4.04
CA GLN A 443 -0.49 12.22 2.82
C GLN A 443 -2.01 12.19 2.90
N ALA A 444 -2.65 13.19 2.31
CA ALA A 444 -4.10 13.31 2.31
C ALA A 444 -4.75 12.16 1.50
N VAL A 445 -5.77 11.57 2.10
CA VAL A 445 -6.64 10.58 1.45
C VAL A 445 -8.00 11.21 1.22
N SER A 446 -8.40 11.35 -0.05
CA SER A 446 -9.66 11.96 -0.43
C SER A 446 -10.70 10.89 -0.82
N LEU A 447 -11.86 10.91 -0.20
CA LEU A 447 -13.01 10.10 -0.57
C LEU A 447 -14.02 10.98 -1.31
N THR A 448 -14.31 10.65 -2.57
CA THR A 448 -15.28 11.41 -3.39
C THR A 448 -16.47 10.56 -3.85
N GLY A 449 -16.42 9.25 -3.67
CA GLY A 449 -17.55 8.35 -3.92
C GLY A 449 -18.65 8.48 -2.86
N ALA A 450 -19.89 8.17 -3.24
CA ALA A 450 -21.01 8.07 -2.29
C ALA A 450 -20.90 6.73 -1.53
N ASN A 451 -20.28 6.77 -0.37
CA ASN A 451 -19.92 5.58 0.41
C ASN A 451 -21.07 5.14 1.33
N ASP A 452 -21.15 3.83 1.59
CA ASP A 452 -22.15 3.26 2.52
C ASP A 452 -21.64 2.03 3.30
N TYR A 453 -20.31 1.89 3.43
CA TYR A 453 -19.73 0.86 4.29
C TYR A 453 -20.19 1.04 5.74
N LYS A 454 -20.30 -0.05 6.49
CA LYS A 454 -20.92 -0.09 7.83
C LYS A 454 -19.93 -0.14 8.99
N GLY A 455 -18.68 -0.49 8.69
CA GLY A 455 -17.62 -0.48 9.71
C GLY A 455 -17.15 0.93 10.03
N ASP A 456 -16.46 1.09 11.15
CA ASP A 456 -15.95 2.38 11.60
C ASP A 456 -14.75 2.84 10.74
N THR A 457 -14.56 4.15 10.68
CA THR A 457 -13.38 4.77 10.10
C THR A 457 -12.38 5.14 11.19
N THR A 458 -11.12 4.77 11.03
CA THR A 458 -10.02 5.20 11.91
C THR A 458 -9.02 6.05 11.14
N VAL A 459 -8.82 7.29 11.59
CA VAL A 459 -7.78 8.19 11.08
C VAL A 459 -6.65 8.23 12.11
N PHE A 460 -5.50 7.71 11.74
CA PHE A 460 -4.33 7.59 12.63
C PHE A 460 -3.63 8.96 12.79
N PRO A 461 -2.76 9.10 13.82
CA PRO A 461 -1.97 10.33 14.00
C PRO A 461 -1.19 10.70 12.73
N LEU A 462 -1.16 12.00 12.41
CA LEU A 462 -0.56 12.60 11.20
C LEU A 462 -1.29 12.31 9.89
N ALA A 463 -2.26 11.40 9.87
CA ALA A 463 -3.06 11.15 8.67
C ALA A 463 -4.13 12.22 8.46
N GLU A 464 -4.45 12.47 7.20
CA GLU A 464 -5.54 13.37 6.80
C GLU A 464 -6.55 12.61 5.95
N LEU A 465 -7.82 12.69 6.34
CA LEU A 465 -8.96 12.16 5.60
C LEU A 465 -9.84 13.32 5.13
N VAL A 466 -9.99 13.44 3.82
CA VAL A 466 -10.79 14.49 3.18
C VAL A 466 -12.03 13.87 2.52
N GLY A 467 -13.18 14.51 2.68
CA GLY A 467 -14.40 14.09 1.99
C GLY A 467 -15.54 15.08 2.19
N ASN A 468 -16.72 14.68 1.81
CA ASN A 468 -17.97 15.43 2.05
C ASN A 468 -18.97 14.59 2.83
N ALA A 469 -20.16 15.12 3.10
CA ALA A 469 -21.17 14.43 3.88
C ALA A 469 -21.68 13.12 3.25
N SER A 470 -21.54 12.91 1.93
CA SER A 470 -21.93 11.66 1.26
C SER A 470 -20.79 10.64 1.23
N SER A 471 -19.55 11.08 1.35
CA SER A 471 -18.38 10.21 1.29
C SER A 471 -17.83 9.82 2.66
N LEU A 472 -18.01 10.66 3.69
CA LEU A 472 -17.64 10.37 5.08
C LEU A 472 -18.89 9.94 5.85
N GLN A 473 -19.01 8.64 6.10
CA GLN A 473 -20.19 8.03 6.73
C GLN A 473 -19.78 7.25 8.00
N GLY A 474 -20.76 6.96 8.85
CA GLY A 474 -20.57 6.17 10.07
C GLY A 474 -19.74 6.87 11.13
N ASN A 475 -19.25 6.12 12.10
CA ASN A 475 -18.41 6.65 13.16
C ASN A 475 -16.96 6.81 12.72
N ILE A 476 -16.33 7.88 13.16
CA ILE A 476 -14.93 8.18 12.84
C ILE A 476 -14.13 8.33 14.14
N ALA A 477 -13.17 7.44 14.37
CA ALA A 477 -12.15 7.57 15.39
C ALA A 477 -10.99 8.38 14.81
N ASN A 478 -10.96 9.69 15.11
CA ASN A 478 -10.01 10.64 14.55
C ASN A 478 -8.86 10.92 15.51
N HIS A 479 -7.66 10.50 15.16
CA HIS A 479 -6.42 10.86 15.85
C HIS A 479 -5.50 11.75 14.99
N GLY A 480 -5.90 12.01 13.73
CA GLY A 480 -5.22 12.87 12.77
C GLY A 480 -6.05 14.11 12.46
N THR A 481 -6.35 14.32 11.18
CA THR A 481 -7.22 15.40 10.70
C THR A 481 -8.33 14.82 9.82
N VAL A 482 -9.57 15.20 10.11
CA VAL A 482 -10.71 14.95 9.23
C VAL A 482 -11.18 16.26 8.64
N THR A 483 -11.24 16.34 7.32
CA THR A 483 -11.66 17.52 6.59
C THR A 483 -12.96 17.25 5.83
N PHE A 484 -14.05 17.91 6.21
CA PHE A 484 -15.27 17.98 5.41
C PHE A 484 -15.16 19.12 4.40
N SER A 485 -15.04 18.75 3.12
CA SER A 485 -14.92 19.70 2.00
C SER A 485 -16.07 19.46 1.02
N GLY A 486 -16.82 20.48 0.69
CA GLY A 486 -17.91 20.39 -0.29
C GLY A 486 -18.64 21.72 -0.44
N ALA A 487 -19.12 22.00 -1.66
CA ALA A 487 -20.01 23.12 -1.93
C ALA A 487 -21.48 22.77 -1.68
N GLU A 488 -21.81 21.48 -1.67
CA GLU A 488 -23.16 20.98 -1.46
C GLU A 488 -23.48 20.86 0.02
N ASN A 489 -24.77 21.02 0.36
CA ASN A 489 -25.27 20.77 1.69
C ASN A 489 -25.37 19.26 1.95
N GLY A 490 -25.12 18.85 3.19
CA GLY A 490 -25.24 17.45 3.57
C GLY A 490 -25.21 17.23 5.07
N SER A 491 -25.60 16.03 5.50
CA SER A 491 -25.69 15.67 6.91
C SER A 491 -24.71 14.56 7.28
N PHE A 492 -23.99 14.75 8.37
CA PHE A 492 -23.16 13.73 9.02
C PHE A 492 -23.91 13.17 10.24
N ASN A 493 -24.32 11.91 10.15
CA ASN A 493 -25.10 11.25 11.19
C ASN A 493 -24.26 10.42 12.17
N GLY A 494 -22.98 10.24 11.87
CA GLY A 494 -22.04 9.49 12.71
C GLY A 494 -21.52 10.30 13.90
N SER A 495 -20.67 9.65 14.70
CA SER A 495 -19.90 10.30 15.76
C SER A 495 -18.46 10.51 15.32
N LEU A 496 -17.84 11.60 15.76
CA LEU A 496 -16.42 11.87 15.63
C LEU A 496 -15.77 11.84 17.01
N SER A 497 -14.87 10.91 17.25
CA SER A 497 -14.16 10.74 18.54
C SER A 497 -12.64 10.85 18.34
N GLY A 498 -11.87 10.82 19.44
CA GLY A 498 -10.42 10.82 19.41
C GLY A 498 -9.77 12.18 19.68
N SER A 499 -8.47 12.28 19.48
CA SER A 499 -7.66 13.48 19.81
C SER A 499 -7.34 14.37 18.59
N GLY A 500 -7.80 13.99 17.41
CA GLY A 500 -7.50 14.69 16.17
C GLY A 500 -8.36 15.93 15.93
N ASN A 501 -8.06 16.64 14.84
CA ASN A 501 -8.71 17.88 14.45
C ASN A 501 -9.84 17.66 13.43
N LEU A 502 -10.84 18.52 13.48
CA LEU A 502 -11.90 18.62 12.48
C LEU A 502 -11.74 19.91 11.69
N VAL A 503 -11.79 19.84 10.38
CA VAL A 503 -11.80 21.01 9.50
C VAL A 503 -13.06 20.97 8.65
N LYS A 504 -13.83 22.06 8.64
CA LYS A 504 -14.93 22.29 7.71
C LYS A 504 -14.49 23.30 6.66
N GLN A 505 -14.42 22.84 5.41
CA GLN A 505 -14.10 23.62 4.22
C GLN A 505 -15.27 23.61 3.23
N GLY A 506 -15.17 24.45 2.20
CA GLY A 506 -16.20 24.57 1.17
C GLY A 506 -17.43 25.34 1.64
N SER A 507 -18.19 25.88 0.69
CA SER A 507 -19.29 26.83 0.93
C SER A 507 -20.60 26.19 1.43
N GLY A 508 -20.75 24.89 1.32
CA GLY A 508 -21.97 24.19 1.71
C GLY A 508 -22.19 24.10 3.23
N ILE A 509 -23.40 23.70 3.62
CA ILE A 509 -23.78 23.42 5.00
C ILE A 509 -23.41 21.96 5.32
N LEU A 510 -22.65 21.75 6.38
CA LEU A 510 -22.50 20.46 7.03
C LEU A 510 -23.39 20.41 8.28
N GLU A 511 -24.50 19.71 8.21
CA GLU A 511 -25.35 19.44 9.36
C GLU A 511 -24.80 18.22 10.13
N VAL A 512 -24.48 18.40 11.40
CA VAL A 512 -24.04 17.33 12.29
C VAL A 512 -25.17 16.94 13.21
N ARG A 513 -25.57 15.66 13.17
CA ARG A 513 -26.64 15.09 14.00
C ARG A 513 -26.12 14.15 15.09
N GLY A 514 -24.84 13.84 15.08
CA GLY A 514 -24.18 12.98 16.07
C GLY A 514 -23.25 13.75 17.01
N LEU A 515 -22.49 12.99 17.81
CA LEU A 515 -21.54 13.54 18.77
C LEU A 515 -20.21 13.92 18.09
N LEU A 516 -19.83 15.19 18.19
CA LEU A 516 -18.45 15.64 17.93
C LEU A 516 -17.65 15.56 19.22
N GLY A 517 -17.28 14.34 19.60
CA GLY A 517 -16.60 14.01 20.86
C GLY A 517 -15.08 14.10 20.84
N HIS A 518 -14.48 14.52 19.72
CA HIS A 518 -13.04 14.70 19.59
C HIS A 518 -12.54 15.85 20.49
N THR A 519 -11.30 15.73 20.95
CA THR A 519 -10.71 16.72 21.89
C THR A 519 -9.76 17.70 21.21
N GLY A 520 -9.41 17.48 19.94
CA GLY A 520 -8.65 18.45 19.13
C GLY A 520 -9.50 19.67 18.74
N SER A 521 -8.93 20.55 17.93
CA SER A 521 -9.64 21.76 17.47
C SER A 521 -10.67 21.44 16.37
N THR A 522 -11.72 22.25 16.31
CA THR A 522 -12.62 22.34 15.15
C THR A 522 -12.42 23.69 14.46
N ALA A 523 -11.95 23.65 13.19
CA ALA A 523 -11.78 24.84 12.39
C ALA A 523 -12.86 24.93 11.30
N ILE A 524 -13.66 26.00 11.31
CA ILE A 524 -14.61 26.30 10.26
C ILE A 524 -13.97 27.35 9.36
N GLN A 525 -13.46 26.92 8.21
CA GLN A 525 -12.73 27.78 7.28
C GLN A 525 -13.66 28.44 6.26
N ALA A 526 -14.74 27.75 5.88
CA ALA A 526 -15.75 28.29 4.97
C ALA A 526 -17.10 27.57 5.13
N GLY A 527 -18.20 28.22 4.71
CA GLY A 527 -19.54 27.70 4.78
C GLY A 527 -20.06 27.57 6.21
N THR A 528 -20.98 26.64 6.44
CA THR A 528 -21.66 26.47 7.72
C THR A 528 -21.42 25.10 8.33
N LEU A 529 -21.02 25.06 9.58
CA LEU A 529 -21.16 23.90 10.44
C LEU A 529 -22.45 24.10 11.27
N GLN A 530 -23.48 23.34 10.96
CA GLN A 530 -24.77 23.36 11.66
C GLN A 530 -24.90 22.16 12.59
N LEU A 531 -25.29 22.39 13.82
CA LEU A 531 -25.66 21.31 14.72
C LEU A 531 -27.17 21.11 14.65
N GLY A 532 -27.57 19.91 14.19
CA GLY A 532 -28.95 19.50 14.20
C GLY A 532 -29.43 19.06 15.60
N PRO A 533 -30.68 18.56 15.73
CA PRO A 533 -31.31 18.24 17.03
C PRO A 533 -30.53 17.27 17.93
N GLY A 534 -29.73 16.36 17.34
CA GLY A 534 -28.87 15.41 18.06
C GLY A 534 -27.38 15.80 18.11
N GLY A 535 -27.02 16.93 17.51
CA GLY A 535 -25.64 17.40 17.42
C GLY A 535 -25.12 17.90 18.75
N VAL A 536 -23.99 17.35 19.22
CA VAL A 536 -23.37 17.73 20.50
C VAL A 536 -21.86 17.95 20.30
N LEU A 537 -21.34 19.05 20.85
CA LEU A 537 -19.90 19.37 20.89
C LEU A 537 -19.26 18.87 22.19
N ASN A 538 -17.99 18.51 22.13
CA ASN A 538 -17.21 18.25 23.33
C ASN A 538 -16.81 19.57 23.99
N SER A 539 -17.05 19.67 25.31
CA SER A 539 -16.77 20.87 26.09
C SER A 539 -15.28 21.25 26.16
N SER A 540 -14.36 20.36 25.79
CA SER A 540 -12.93 20.66 25.71
C SER A 540 -12.45 21.10 24.31
N THR A 541 -13.30 20.99 23.29
CA THR A 541 -12.94 21.34 21.91
C THR A 541 -12.82 22.86 21.73
N SER A 542 -11.69 23.31 21.17
CA SER A 542 -11.51 24.69 20.72
C SER A 542 -12.13 24.90 19.35
N MET A 543 -13.00 25.92 19.24
CA MET A 543 -13.65 26.32 17.98
C MET A 543 -12.92 27.50 17.34
N ILE A 544 -12.58 27.38 16.05
CA ILE A 544 -11.87 28.43 15.31
C ILE A 544 -12.70 28.79 14.07
N LEU A 545 -13.10 30.04 13.93
CA LEU A 545 -13.86 30.53 12.77
C LEU A 545 -13.04 31.48 11.91
N SER A 546 -13.04 31.24 10.60
CA SER A 546 -12.54 32.17 9.61
C SER A 546 -13.59 33.21 9.23
N PRO A 547 -13.21 34.37 8.66
CA PRO A 547 -14.17 35.33 8.12
C PRO A 547 -15.11 34.66 7.10
N GLY A 548 -16.41 34.92 7.22
CA GLY A 548 -17.45 34.34 6.37
C GLY A 548 -17.90 32.95 6.74
N ALA A 549 -17.24 32.27 7.68
CA ALA A 549 -17.66 30.96 8.18
C ALA A 549 -18.77 31.10 9.25
N THR A 550 -19.63 30.10 9.36
CA THR A 550 -20.73 30.10 10.33
C THR A 550 -20.72 28.83 11.18
N LEU A 551 -20.85 29.01 12.48
CA LEU A 551 -21.27 27.97 13.43
C LEU A 551 -22.74 28.21 13.77
N ASP A 552 -23.63 27.29 13.37
CA ASP A 552 -25.04 27.40 13.63
C ASP A 552 -25.50 26.39 14.70
N LEU A 553 -25.96 26.91 15.82
CA LEU A 553 -26.44 26.15 16.97
C LEU A 553 -27.97 26.23 17.13
N GLY A 554 -28.67 26.84 16.16
CA GLY A 554 -30.08 27.19 16.30
C GLY A 554 -31.01 26.00 16.54
N GLU A 555 -30.72 24.84 15.98
CA GLU A 555 -31.55 23.63 16.09
C GLU A 555 -31.02 22.63 17.12
N SER A 556 -29.84 22.87 17.70
CA SER A 556 -29.23 21.98 18.68
C SER A 556 -29.72 22.27 20.12
N PRO A 557 -29.47 21.38 21.09
CA PRO A 557 -29.55 21.74 22.51
C PRO A 557 -28.46 22.74 22.88
N ASN A 558 -28.49 23.26 24.13
CA ASN A 558 -27.39 24.07 24.67
C ASN A 558 -26.02 23.41 24.45
N GLN A 559 -25.03 24.17 24.04
CA GLN A 559 -23.71 23.68 23.69
C GLN A 559 -22.60 24.18 24.62
N SER A 560 -21.49 23.45 24.64
CA SER A 560 -20.31 23.80 25.41
C SER A 560 -19.05 23.73 24.54
N LEU A 561 -18.09 24.63 24.72
CA LEU A 561 -16.81 24.69 24.03
C LEU A 561 -15.65 24.88 25.00
N GLY A 562 -14.47 24.38 24.66
CA GLY A 562 -13.21 24.67 25.36
C GLY A 562 -12.62 26.04 25.10
N GLY A 563 -13.17 26.78 24.12
CA GLY A 563 -12.83 28.16 23.75
C GLY A 563 -13.33 28.50 22.36
N LEU A 564 -13.57 29.81 22.14
CA LEU A 564 -14.02 30.34 20.84
C LEU A 564 -12.97 31.33 20.33
N SER A 565 -12.44 31.10 19.15
CA SER A 565 -11.38 31.93 18.54
C SER A 565 -11.60 32.14 17.04
N GLY A 566 -10.82 33.04 16.46
CA GLY A 566 -10.86 33.34 15.05
C GLY A 566 -10.94 34.86 14.77
N THR A 567 -10.55 35.23 13.56
CA THR A 567 -10.50 36.66 13.14
C THR A 567 -11.83 37.18 12.62
N GLY A 568 -12.87 36.32 12.52
CA GLY A 568 -14.17 36.69 12.01
C GLY A 568 -15.17 35.51 12.10
N GLY A 569 -16.18 35.53 11.23
CA GLY A 569 -17.24 34.55 11.17
C GLY A 569 -18.44 34.86 12.07
N THR A 570 -19.41 33.96 12.05
CA THR A 570 -20.69 34.13 12.77
C THR A 570 -21.00 32.89 13.63
N VAL A 571 -21.41 33.13 14.87
CA VAL A 571 -22.01 32.11 15.73
C VAL A 571 -23.49 32.44 15.87
N THR A 572 -24.37 31.58 15.38
CA THR A 572 -25.82 31.71 15.51
C THR A 572 -26.28 30.82 16.66
N LEU A 573 -26.76 31.45 17.75
CA LEU A 573 -27.19 30.73 18.94
C LEU A 573 -28.64 30.17 18.80
N GLY A 574 -29.49 30.81 17.93
CA GLY A 574 -30.93 30.58 18.02
C GLY A 574 -31.42 31.05 19.37
N ALA A 575 -32.16 30.19 20.09
CA ALA A 575 -32.60 30.39 21.47
C ALA A 575 -31.68 29.72 22.52
N ASN A 576 -30.58 29.08 22.08
CA ASN A 576 -29.73 28.22 22.90
C ASN A 576 -28.63 28.97 23.62
N THR A 577 -28.18 28.42 24.72
CA THR A 577 -27.06 28.97 25.48
C THR A 577 -25.73 28.28 25.04
N LEU A 578 -24.70 29.09 24.80
CA LEU A 578 -23.35 28.63 24.58
C LEU A 578 -22.51 28.81 25.85
N SER A 579 -21.93 27.73 26.33
CA SER A 579 -21.01 27.74 27.49
C SER A 579 -19.56 27.66 27.03
N LEU A 580 -18.70 28.55 27.50
CA LEU A 580 -17.27 28.63 27.17
C LEU A 580 -16.44 28.20 28.39
N PHE A 581 -15.83 27.02 28.32
CA PHE A 581 -14.97 26.42 29.36
C PHE A 581 -13.50 26.68 29.08
N ASN A 582 -13.13 27.89 28.66
CA ASN A 582 -11.79 28.24 28.21
C ASN A 582 -10.66 27.51 28.96
N GLN A 583 -9.94 26.67 28.22
CA GLN A 583 -8.72 25.98 28.67
C GLN A 583 -7.49 26.89 28.53
N ASN A 584 -7.52 27.77 27.54
CA ASN A 584 -6.53 28.79 27.22
C ASN A 584 -7.23 30.10 26.92
N ASP A 585 -6.47 31.20 26.94
CA ASP A 585 -6.99 32.48 26.49
C ASP A 585 -7.38 32.41 25.01
N ALA A 586 -8.53 32.95 24.67
CA ALA A 586 -9.08 32.93 23.33
C ALA A 586 -9.59 34.30 22.88
N VAL A 587 -9.43 34.61 21.59
CA VAL A 587 -9.90 35.87 20.99
C VAL A 587 -10.81 35.54 19.82
N PHE A 588 -12.03 36.08 19.83
CA PHE A 588 -13.00 35.97 18.76
C PHE A 588 -13.38 37.31 18.18
N GLY A 589 -13.05 37.49 16.90
CA GLY A 589 -13.31 38.77 16.15
C GLY A 589 -14.62 38.74 15.37
N GLY A 590 -15.39 37.66 15.43
CA GLY A 590 -16.65 37.53 14.72
C GLY A 590 -17.87 38.01 15.51
N VAL A 591 -19.05 37.71 14.99
CA VAL A 591 -20.33 38.11 15.55
C VAL A 591 -21.00 36.91 16.24
N ILE A 592 -21.54 37.09 17.44
CA ILE A 592 -22.44 36.17 18.09
C ILE A 592 -23.84 36.78 18.00
N GLN A 593 -24.83 35.99 17.49
CA GLN A 593 -26.21 36.45 17.26
C GLN A 593 -27.25 35.42 17.70
N GLY A 594 -28.52 35.89 17.88
CA GLY A 594 -29.65 35.05 18.28
C GLY A 594 -30.31 35.59 19.54
N SER A 595 -31.35 34.87 20.03
CA SER A 595 -32.02 35.18 21.28
C SER A 595 -31.45 34.44 22.49
N GLY A 596 -30.54 33.46 22.25
CA GLY A 596 -29.87 32.70 23.28
C GLY A 596 -28.79 33.48 24.05
N GLY A 597 -28.21 32.84 25.07
CA GLY A 597 -27.26 33.45 26.00
C GLY A 597 -25.83 32.90 25.91
N LEU A 598 -24.93 33.55 26.67
CA LEU A 598 -23.56 33.13 26.80
C LEU A 598 -23.17 32.86 28.26
N ILE A 599 -22.52 31.74 28.53
CA ILE A 599 -21.95 31.45 29.84
C ILE A 599 -20.41 31.39 29.68
N LYS A 600 -19.71 32.23 30.42
CA LYS A 600 -18.27 32.14 30.54
C LYS A 600 -17.92 31.35 31.83
N ASN A 601 -17.32 30.17 31.64
CA ASN A 601 -17.09 29.20 32.70
C ASN A 601 -15.66 28.70 32.68
N GLY A 602 -14.70 28.87 32.89
CA GLY A 602 -13.27 28.49 32.88
C GLY A 602 -12.44 29.66 33.38
N LEU A 603 -11.28 29.41 33.91
CA LEU A 603 -10.46 30.42 34.57
C LEU A 603 -9.76 31.36 33.60
N GLN A 604 -9.59 30.96 32.34
CA GLN A 604 -8.87 31.75 31.32
C GLN A 604 -9.75 32.85 30.70
N THR A 605 -9.14 33.71 29.91
CA THR A 605 -9.82 34.85 29.27
C THR A 605 -10.48 34.45 27.96
N GLN A 606 -11.74 34.84 27.80
CA GLN A 606 -12.37 34.94 26.48
C GLN A 606 -12.47 36.44 26.10
N THR A 607 -11.83 36.81 25.01
CA THR A 607 -11.93 38.18 24.47
C THR A 607 -12.84 38.17 23.24
N LEU A 608 -13.84 39.07 23.23
CA LEU A 608 -14.69 39.33 22.08
C LEU A 608 -14.29 40.68 21.46
N THR A 609 -13.91 40.70 20.17
CA THR A 609 -13.53 41.91 19.45
C THR A 609 -14.54 42.29 18.35
N GLY A 610 -15.57 41.43 18.14
CA GLY A 610 -16.65 41.70 17.20
C GLY A 610 -17.88 42.35 17.88
N ARG A 611 -18.82 42.82 17.05
CA ARG A 611 -20.10 43.41 17.51
C ARG A 611 -21.15 42.33 17.63
N SER A 612 -21.34 41.79 18.83
CA SER A 612 -22.30 40.73 19.09
C SER A 612 -23.71 41.30 19.31
N THR A 613 -24.72 40.65 18.73
CA THR A 613 -26.11 41.10 18.69
C THR A 613 -27.09 40.14 19.38
N PHE A 614 -26.60 39.08 20.04
CA PHE A 614 -27.47 38.18 20.78
C PHE A 614 -28.18 38.93 21.93
N SER A 615 -29.44 38.59 22.17
CA SER A 615 -30.29 39.31 23.15
C SER A 615 -30.43 38.58 24.48
N GLY A 616 -29.95 37.34 24.59
CA GLY A 616 -29.96 36.60 25.86
C GLY A 616 -28.92 37.12 26.84
N GLY A 617 -28.99 36.64 28.07
CA GLY A 617 -28.09 37.06 29.14
C GLY A 617 -26.66 36.58 28.97
N VAL A 618 -25.73 37.24 29.61
CA VAL A 618 -24.35 36.80 29.79
C VAL A 618 -24.12 36.45 31.25
N ASN A 619 -23.68 35.25 31.52
CA ASN A 619 -23.33 34.82 32.88
C ASN A 619 -21.84 34.48 32.96
N ILE A 620 -21.09 35.28 33.73
CA ILE A 620 -19.64 35.13 33.92
C ILE A 620 -19.43 34.43 35.26
N VAL A 621 -19.42 33.08 35.23
CA VAL A 621 -19.27 32.24 36.42
C VAL A 621 -17.84 32.30 36.96
N ALA A 622 -16.86 32.16 36.09
CA ALA A 622 -15.46 32.17 36.42
C ALA A 622 -14.57 32.71 35.28
N GLY A 623 -13.37 33.16 35.60
CA GLY A 623 -12.40 33.76 34.67
C GLY A 623 -12.84 35.09 34.13
N ARG A 624 -12.31 35.47 32.96
CA ARG A 624 -12.49 36.82 32.42
C ARG A 624 -13.23 36.78 31.06
N LEU A 625 -14.32 37.52 30.95
CA LEU A 625 -14.90 37.90 29.67
C LEU A 625 -14.48 39.32 29.35
N ALA A 626 -13.60 39.51 28.38
CA ALA A 626 -13.08 40.81 27.94
C ALA A 626 -13.73 41.25 26.64
N LEU A 627 -14.03 42.53 26.55
CA LEU A 627 -14.43 43.17 25.30
C LEU A 627 -13.27 44.02 24.77
N GLY A 628 -12.85 43.71 23.54
CA GLY A 628 -11.74 44.41 22.88
C GLY A 628 -12.18 45.66 22.12
N THR A 629 -11.23 46.33 21.48
CA THR A 629 -11.48 47.57 20.72
C THR A 629 -12.53 47.35 19.62
N GLY A 630 -13.56 48.22 19.62
CA GLY A 630 -14.62 48.21 18.59
C GLY A 630 -15.71 47.16 18.81
N SER A 631 -15.58 46.33 19.85
CA SER A 631 -16.60 45.35 20.21
C SER A 631 -17.78 45.96 20.94
N SER A 632 -18.93 45.28 20.88
CA SER A 632 -20.12 45.67 21.65
C SER A 632 -20.99 44.44 21.92
N LEU A 633 -21.77 44.49 23.00
CA LEU A 633 -22.91 43.66 23.25
C LEU A 633 -24.19 44.43 22.95
N ALA A 634 -25.33 43.74 22.78
CA ALA A 634 -26.58 44.44 22.63
C ALA A 634 -26.93 45.26 23.90
N ALA A 635 -27.47 46.44 23.73
CA ALA A 635 -27.83 47.30 24.84
C ALA A 635 -28.90 46.69 25.79
N SER A 636 -29.67 45.74 25.28
CA SER A 636 -30.60 44.93 26.05
C SER A 636 -29.96 43.81 26.90
N SER A 637 -28.63 43.65 26.84
CA SER A 637 -27.94 42.57 27.53
C SER A 637 -28.06 42.67 29.05
N VAL A 638 -28.29 41.51 29.66
CA VAL A 638 -28.23 41.32 31.10
C VAL A 638 -26.90 40.61 31.43
N ILE A 639 -26.06 41.27 32.22
CA ILE A 639 -24.79 40.68 32.66
C ILE A 639 -24.91 40.23 34.12
N THR A 640 -24.57 38.97 34.38
CA THR A 640 -24.43 38.44 35.74
C THR A 640 -22.98 38.04 35.97
N VAL A 641 -22.35 38.57 37.02
CA VAL A 641 -20.96 38.29 37.37
C VAL A 641 -20.92 37.50 38.67
N GLY A 642 -20.37 36.29 38.58
CA GLY A 642 -20.13 35.42 39.73
C GLY A 642 -18.90 35.85 40.53
N THR A 643 -18.76 35.26 41.72
CA THR A 643 -17.65 35.64 42.66
C THR A 643 -16.25 35.43 42.09
N GLN A 644 -16.07 34.55 41.14
CA GLN A 644 -14.81 34.25 40.43
C GLN A 644 -14.75 34.87 39.03
N GLY A 645 -15.79 35.59 38.62
CA GLY A 645 -15.91 36.19 37.30
C GLY A 645 -15.35 37.58 37.21
N THR A 646 -14.87 37.97 36.04
CA THR A 646 -14.49 39.30 35.68
C THR A 646 -15.13 39.72 34.36
N PHE A 647 -15.91 40.78 34.37
CA PHE A 647 -16.36 41.43 33.16
C PHE A 647 -15.46 42.65 32.88
N ASP A 648 -14.79 42.64 31.74
CA ASP A 648 -13.78 43.64 31.42
C ASP A 648 -14.11 44.38 30.14
N ILE A 649 -14.30 45.70 30.28
CA ILE A 649 -14.54 46.61 29.16
C ILE A 649 -13.40 47.60 28.96
N SER A 650 -12.26 47.41 29.66
CA SER A 650 -11.16 48.40 29.68
C SER A 650 -10.57 48.72 28.30
N ALA A 651 -10.58 47.72 27.37
CA ALA A 651 -10.11 47.89 26.02
C ALA A 651 -11.23 48.21 24.99
N ALA A 652 -12.49 48.23 25.42
CA ALA A 652 -13.65 48.51 24.59
C ALA A 652 -13.90 50.04 24.46
N SER A 653 -15.09 50.39 24.02
CA SER A 653 -15.64 51.75 24.11
C SER A 653 -16.60 51.87 25.28
N ASN A 654 -17.12 53.07 25.56
CA ASN A 654 -18.23 53.24 26.48
C ASN A 654 -19.36 52.27 26.14
N MET A 655 -19.97 51.69 27.16
CA MET A 655 -20.95 50.61 26.96
C MET A 655 -22.27 50.87 27.70
N GLU A 656 -23.35 50.45 27.07
CA GLU A 656 -24.69 50.46 27.67
C GLU A 656 -25.19 49.02 27.83
N LEU A 657 -25.74 48.70 29.01
CA LEU A 657 -26.32 47.42 29.36
C LEU A 657 -27.66 47.66 30.04
N ALA A 658 -28.61 46.77 29.77
CA ALA A 658 -29.90 46.81 30.43
C ALA A 658 -29.78 46.56 31.96
N THR A 659 -28.95 45.56 32.34
CA THR A 659 -28.90 45.14 33.74
C THR A 659 -27.52 44.57 34.09
N LEU A 660 -26.99 44.96 35.26
CA LEU A 660 -25.80 44.31 35.86
C LEU A 660 -26.18 43.66 37.19
N ASN A 661 -26.00 42.36 37.28
CA ASN A 661 -26.26 41.58 38.49
C ASN A 661 -25.03 40.81 38.94
N GLY A 662 -25.02 40.33 40.16
CA GLY A 662 -24.01 39.40 40.69
C GLY A 662 -23.82 39.55 42.18
N SER A 663 -23.40 38.46 42.81
CA SER A 663 -23.11 38.42 44.25
C SER A 663 -21.65 38.76 44.58
N GLY A 664 -20.83 38.99 43.56
CA GLY A 664 -19.36 39.25 43.74
C GLY A 664 -18.65 39.37 42.39
N GLY A 665 -17.35 39.14 42.38
CA GLY A 665 -16.49 39.24 41.20
C GLY A 665 -16.12 40.70 40.85
N ASN A 666 -15.63 40.93 39.61
CA ASN A 666 -15.07 42.22 39.21
C ASN A 666 -15.69 42.73 37.90
N VAL A 667 -15.86 44.06 37.84
CA VAL A 667 -16.09 44.79 36.59
C VAL A 667 -14.94 45.77 36.37
N ALA A 668 -14.14 45.56 35.31
CA ALA A 668 -13.02 46.43 34.96
C ALA A 668 -13.44 47.45 33.89
N LEU A 669 -13.55 48.73 34.26
CA LEU A 669 -13.98 49.80 33.35
C LEU A 669 -12.83 50.27 32.44
N GLY A 670 -11.56 50.22 32.93
CA GLY A 670 -10.49 51.01 32.32
C GLY A 670 -10.81 52.51 32.42
N ALA A 671 -10.77 53.23 31.30
CA ALA A 671 -11.18 54.65 31.20
C ALA A 671 -12.61 54.84 30.69
N ASN A 672 -13.37 53.71 30.48
CA ASN A 672 -14.68 53.75 29.82
C ASN A 672 -15.83 53.99 30.79
N THR A 673 -16.88 54.62 30.31
CA THR A 673 -18.14 54.75 31.05
C THR A 673 -19.05 53.58 30.79
N LEU A 674 -19.53 52.94 31.87
CA LEU A 674 -20.58 51.93 31.83
C LEU A 674 -21.95 52.56 32.14
N THR A 675 -22.85 52.48 31.20
CA THR A 675 -24.24 52.92 31.38
C THR A 675 -25.14 51.73 31.71
N LEU A 676 -25.91 51.84 32.80
CA LEU A 676 -26.76 50.76 33.32
C LEU A 676 -28.21 51.21 33.43
N GLY A 677 -29.12 50.32 33.00
CA GLY A 677 -30.56 50.52 33.22
C GLY A 677 -31.01 50.15 34.64
N SER A 678 -30.58 49.01 35.16
CA SER A 678 -30.92 48.48 36.47
C SER A 678 -29.88 47.47 36.96
N GLY A 679 -30.06 46.93 38.16
CA GLY A 679 -29.25 45.79 38.64
C GLY A 679 -29.13 45.72 40.15
N ASN A 680 -28.55 44.57 40.58
CA ASN A 680 -28.13 44.35 41.96
C ASN A 680 -26.73 43.68 41.90
N TYR A 681 -25.69 44.44 42.19
CA TYR A 681 -24.30 43.96 42.06
C TYR A 681 -23.51 44.13 43.37
N GLY A 682 -23.08 42.98 43.90
CA GLY A 682 -22.28 42.91 45.13
C GLY A 682 -20.76 42.83 44.94
N GLY A 683 -20.27 42.83 43.71
CA GLY A 683 -18.85 42.80 43.39
C GLY A 683 -18.21 44.16 43.29
N VAL A 684 -16.92 44.20 42.86
CA VAL A 684 -16.13 45.43 42.74
C VAL A 684 -16.19 45.96 41.30
N ILE A 685 -16.52 47.25 41.15
CA ILE A 685 -16.33 48.00 39.90
C ILE A 685 -15.08 48.84 40.05
N ALA A 686 -14.12 48.70 39.13
CA ALA A 686 -12.81 49.32 39.21
C ALA A 686 -12.40 50.00 37.86
N GLY A 687 -11.54 51.00 37.92
CA GLY A 687 -10.98 51.72 36.77
C GLY A 687 -11.00 53.25 36.94
N THR A 688 -10.55 53.98 35.92
CA THR A 688 -10.61 55.46 35.89
C THR A 688 -11.86 55.96 35.20
N GLY A 689 -12.63 55.08 34.56
CA GLY A 689 -13.92 55.38 33.93
C GLY A 689 -15.05 55.59 34.91
N GLY A 690 -16.23 55.98 34.40
CA GLY A 690 -17.39 56.35 35.20
C GLY A 690 -18.57 55.39 35.06
N LEU A 691 -19.64 55.69 35.84
CA LEU A 691 -20.89 54.97 35.82
C LEU A 691 -22.05 55.89 35.53
N THR A 692 -22.95 55.49 34.63
CA THR A 692 -24.20 56.26 34.36
C THR A 692 -25.38 55.37 34.61
N LYS A 693 -26.35 55.82 35.38
CA LYS A 693 -27.67 55.23 35.58
C LYS A 693 -28.69 55.96 34.73
N ASN A 694 -29.31 55.30 33.71
CA ASN A 694 -30.09 56.00 32.68
C ASN A 694 -31.59 55.68 32.61
N THR A 695 -32.14 54.74 33.41
CA THR A 695 -33.55 54.38 33.40
C THR A 695 -34.20 54.57 34.77
N ALA A 696 -35.54 54.36 34.87
CA ALA A 696 -36.29 54.40 36.12
C ALA A 696 -36.09 53.16 37.01
N GLY A 697 -35.48 52.03 36.52
CA GLY A 697 -35.25 50.82 37.31
C GLY A 697 -34.27 51.08 38.48
N SER A 698 -34.29 50.22 39.52
CA SER A 698 -33.34 50.30 40.64
C SER A 698 -31.94 49.76 40.26
N LEU A 699 -30.89 50.42 40.69
CA LEU A 699 -29.51 49.94 40.64
C LEU A 699 -28.95 49.93 42.07
N VAL A 700 -28.62 48.76 42.58
CA VAL A 700 -28.07 48.57 43.94
C VAL A 700 -26.60 48.09 43.77
N LEU A 701 -25.66 48.78 44.34
CA LEU A 701 -24.26 48.48 44.33
C LEU A 701 -23.78 48.20 45.75
N ASN A 702 -23.60 46.91 46.14
CA ASN A 702 -23.26 46.49 47.49
C ASN A 702 -21.73 46.28 47.71
N GLY A 703 -20.95 46.29 46.65
CA GLY A 703 -19.52 46.04 46.71
C GLY A 703 -18.70 47.32 47.01
N GLU A 704 -17.44 47.11 47.43
CA GLU A 704 -16.48 48.16 47.63
C GLU A 704 -15.91 48.67 46.30
N ASN A 705 -16.65 49.54 45.63
CA ASN A 705 -16.29 50.03 44.28
C ASN A 705 -15.10 51.00 44.37
N SER A 706 -14.13 50.84 43.46
CA SER A 706 -12.88 51.59 43.41
C SER A 706 -12.67 52.37 42.13
N TYR A 707 -13.71 52.52 41.27
CA TYR A 707 -13.61 53.37 40.08
C TYR A 707 -13.52 54.85 40.48
N THR A 708 -12.73 55.63 39.74
CA THR A 708 -12.43 57.04 40.09
C THR A 708 -13.17 58.04 39.21
N GLY A 709 -13.83 57.60 38.13
CA GLY A 709 -14.63 58.48 37.28
C GLY A 709 -15.96 58.87 37.88
N ALA A 710 -16.69 59.77 37.21
CA ALA A 710 -17.93 60.28 37.73
C ALA A 710 -19.09 59.25 37.76
N THR A 711 -19.88 59.27 38.80
CA THR A 711 -21.20 58.62 38.85
C THR A 711 -22.29 59.59 38.47
N ARG A 712 -23.04 59.29 37.42
CA ARG A 712 -24.18 60.08 36.95
C ARG A 712 -25.47 59.33 37.08
N VAL A 713 -26.43 59.91 37.73
CA VAL A 713 -27.84 59.42 37.78
C VAL A 713 -28.67 60.28 36.84
N ALA A 714 -29.04 59.72 35.67
CA ALA A 714 -29.84 60.42 34.66
C ALA A 714 -31.33 59.96 34.68
N GLY A 715 -31.65 58.87 35.39
CA GLY A 715 -33.01 58.36 35.58
C GLY A 715 -33.10 57.39 36.75
N GLY A 716 -34.21 57.42 37.47
CA GLY A 716 -34.49 56.54 38.62
C GLY A 716 -33.70 56.91 39.90
N ALA A 717 -33.76 56.03 40.93
CA ALA A 717 -32.97 56.10 42.16
C ALA A 717 -31.76 55.17 42.08
N GLN A 718 -30.66 55.56 42.72
CA GLN A 718 -29.45 54.77 42.89
C GLN A 718 -29.50 53.91 44.15
#